data_4d33c41124accb349192feba8cfee0bc
#
_entry.id   4d33c41124accb349192feba8cfee0bc
#
_cell.length_a   1.000
_cell.length_b   1.000
_cell.length_c   1.000
_cell.angle_alpha   90.00
_cell.angle_beta   90.00
_cell.angle_gamma   90.00
#
_symmetry.space_group_name_H-M   'P 1'
#
loop_
_entity.id
_entity.type
_entity.pdbx_description
1 polymer ?
#
loop_
_entity_poly.entity_id
_entity_poly.type
_entity_poly.pdbx_seq_one_letter_code
_entity_poly.pdbx_strand_id
1 'polypeptide(L)'
;EEKQAKTADFPKGLLPYIPSLVKSMGINELYQHQAESIKELLEGKNVVVSCGVASGKSLVYQSVILNQIIQKPQSRALLLFPTKALAQDQAQKMQSLCNELCKQNPRIPSIINGIYDGDTPSEIRRKLRKQANILFTNPDMLHIGILPNHTLWSAYLSRLVYVVIDEVHIYRGVFGSHMANVIRRLKRITNIYGQKPQFIFTSATLANAQELAETLIEEPVELIDNDGSPQGERHFYICNPPMVEPSLGIRRSSTMEISSIAKSFLRTNLQAILFTGSRRSVELIYRYLVDDKKVADKIRSYRSGYLALERRKVEKELREGKIGLVISTNALELGIDIGGLDAVFLNGYPGTICATRQEAGRAGRKGNPSFCILEAGSNPLDQYICQHPEYIYENNPEQALIDPNNSEILRMQLLCAISEMAFKEGENFGALSFAEIQGYLYSLLDEGLIKHISDRYIGISNSYPAADVSLRNAGNQFQILADNELVGWVDSGSVKWMTHPEAIYLHQGETWIVKELDFGQKKVILEPIQVNYYTQAIQYTEIGLDDLLKLENVTGGRKHFGKVTVSRTITGFKKLRFYTLEVLEQEELDLPPEVMQTQAYWISLSGETVEKIRNQGLWANDKNDYGPQWEKLTEKIRQRENYRCRNCGVTGDLEVHHIIPFRRFDDPDEANDPDNLVALCPRCHKLAETRVHIQSGLAALAYLLGNLAPFFVMCAPQDLGIHSEDKSPLALGNPVIAIYDNIPGGIGLSGKLYELHNQLLYAAIDRVQGCSCENGCPSCVGPVAENGLGAKEEAIAILKELIS
;
A
#
# COMPACT_ATOMS: atom_id res chain seq x y z
N GLU A 1 22.86 11.34 -15.48
CA GLU A 1 23.35 11.76 -16.80
C GLU A 1 22.25 12.58 -17.50
N GLU A 2 22.69 13.56 -18.31
CA GLU A 2 21.78 14.35 -19.13
C GLU A 2 21.28 13.52 -20.32
N LYS A 3 19.95 13.52 -20.54
CA LYS A 3 19.35 12.82 -21.68
C LYS A 3 18.79 13.84 -22.66
N GLN A 4 19.23 13.76 -23.91
CA GLN A 4 18.71 14.61 -24.98
C GLN A 4 17.33 14.15 -25.46
N ALA A 5 16.51 15.08 -25.94
CA ALA A 5 15.22 14.77 -26.50
C ALA A 5 15.34 13.90 -27.75
N LYS A 6 14.50 12.86 -27.85
CA LYS A 6 14.27 12.09 -29.08
C LYS A 6 12.91 12.48 -29.62
N THR A 7 12.90 13.15 -30.76
CA THR A 7 11.67 13.70 -31.36
C THR A 7 11.24 12.92 -32.61
N ALA A 8 9.99 13.09 -32.99
CA ALA A 8 9.38 12.53 -34.18
C ALA A 8 8.31 13.47 -34.75
N ASP A 9 8.01 13.34 -36.02
CA ASP A 9 6.95 14.07 -36.69
C ASP A 9 5.56 13.72 -36.16
N PHE A 10 4.60 14.62 -36.39
CA PHE A 10 3.18 14.35 -36.08
C PHE A 10 2.65 13.18 -36.92
N PRO A 11 2.00 12.19 -36.27
CA PRO A 11 1.44 11.03 -36.97
C PRO A 11 0.41 11.42 -38.02
N LYS A 12 0.41 10.65 -39.13
CA LYS A 12 -0.63 10.74 -40.15
C LYS A 12 -1.98 10.33 -39.58
N GLY A 13 -3.04 11.12 -39.84
CA GLY A 13 -4.38 10.87 -39.27
C GLY A 13 -4.82 11.91 -38.25
N LEU A 14 -3.91 12.72 -37.72
CA LEU A 14 -4.28 13.93 -36.99
C LEU A 14 -4.77 15.01 -37.99
N LEU A 15 -5.89 15.65 -37.68
CA LEU A 15 -6.35 16.83 -38.40
C LEU A 15 -5.32 17.97 -38.28
N PRO A 16 -5.16 18.80 -39.33
CA PRO A 16 -4.17 19.89 -39.33
C PRO A 16 -4.28 20.88 -38.16
N TYR A 17 -5.44 20.93 -37.53
CA TYR A 17 -5.71 21.77 -36.36
C TYR A 17 -4.91 21.35 -35.14
N ILE A 18 -4.64 20.05 -34.96
CA ILE A 18 -3.93 19.53 -33.77
C ILE A 18 -2.43 19.86 -33.82
N PRO A 19 -1.68 19.55 -34.93
CA PRO A 19 -0.31 20.02 -35.07
C PRO A 19 -0.16 21.55 -34.97
N SER A 20 -1.12 22.32 -35.54
CA SER A 20 -1.11 23.78 -35.41
C SER A 20 -1.23 24.27 -33.98
N LEU A 21 -2.18 23.66 -33.20
CA LEU A 21 -2.37 23.95 -31.78
C LEU A 21 -1.11 23.62 -30.97
N VAL A 22 -0.52 22.44 -31.16
CA VAL A 22 0.67 21.99 -30.42
C VAL A 22 1.88 22.87 -30.74
N LYS A 23 2.05 23.28 -32.00
CA LYS A 23 3.10 24.24 -32.41
C LYS A 23 2.94 25.62 -31.78
N SER A 24 1.69 26.07 -31.59
CA SER A 24 1.44 27.36 -30.93
C SER A 24 1.83 27.36 -29.45
N MET A 25 1.96 26.15 -28.82
CA MET A 25 2.50 25.99 -27.48
C MET A 25 4.04 25.96 -27.44
N GLY A 26 4.71 26.12 -28.57
CA GLY A 26 6.18 26.08 -28.71
C GLY A 26 6.73 24.65 -28.92
N ILE A 27 5.86 23.67 -29.20
CA ILE A 27 6.25 22.27 -29.43
C ILE A 27 6.22 22.02 -30.95
N ASN A 28 7.38 22.08 -31.61
CA ASN A 28 7.49 21.93 -33.07
C ASN A 28 7.41 20.44 -33.50
N GLU A 29 7.92 19.54 -32.71
CA GLU A 29 7.95 18.10 -32.89
C GLU A 29 7.47 17.39 -31.63
N LEU A 30 6.91 16.21 -31.76
CA LEU A 30 6.53 15.37 -30.63
C LEU A 30 7.73 14.57 -30.11
N TYR A 31 7.72 14.20 -28.84
CA TYR A 31 8.64 13.15 -28.38
C TYR A 31 8.26 11.81 -29.00
N GLN A 32 9.25 10.93 -29.19
CA GLN A 32 9.06 9.65 -29.86
C GLN A 32 7.89 8.83 -29.24
N HIS A 33 7.84 8.70 -27.91
CA HIS A 33 6.74 7.99 -27.24
C HIS A 33 5.37 8.66 -27.46
N GLN A 34 5.30 9.99 -27.60
CA GLN A 34 4.05 10.70 -27.88
C GLN A 34 3.55 10.39 -29.30
N ALA A 35 4.45 10.48 -30.30
CA ALA A 35 4.11 10.23 -31.68
C ALA A 35 3.65 8.77 -31.87
N GLU A 36 4.38 7.81 -31.30
CA GLU A 36 4.06 6.39 -31.36
C GLU A 36 2.72 6.08 -30.69
N SER A 37 2.51 6.58 -29.45
CA SER A 37 1.23 6.40 -28.74
C SER A 37 0.04 6.96 -29.52
N ILE A 38 0.17 8.15 -30.08
CA ILE A 38 -0.89 8.77 -30.89
C ILE A 38 -1.18 7.92 -32.13
N LYS A 39 -0.16 7.38 -32.78
CA LYS A 39 -0.32 6.51 -33.94
C LYS A 39 -1.13 5.26 -33.59
N GLU A 40 -0.73 4.53 -32.56
CA GLU A 40 -1.41 3.30 -32.15
C GLU A 40 -2.87 3.56 -31.71
N LEU A 41 -3.12 4.70 -31.04
CA LEU A 41 -4.46 5.14 -30.67
C LEU A 41 -5.34 5.47 -31.89
N LEU A 42 -4.78 6.08 -32.92
CA LEU A 42 -5.50 6.38 -34.17
C LEU A 42 -5.82 5.10 -34.97
N GLU A 43 -5.05 4.03 -34.77
CA GLU A 43 -5.34 2.68 -35.31
C GLU A 43 -6.42 1.94 -34.52
N GLY A 44 -6.90 2.50 -33.41
CA GLY A 44 -8.00 1.93 -32.60
C GLY A 44 -7.53 0.97 -31.50
N LYS A 45 -6.23 0.90 -31.19
CA LYS A 45 -5.69 0.04 -30.14
C LYS A 45 -5.78 0.71 -28.74
N ASN A 46 -5.94 -0.07 -27.69
CA ASN A 46 -5.74 0.39 -26.34
C ASN A 46 -4.23 0.58 -26.09
N VAL A 47 -3.83 1.63 -25.41
CA VAL A 47 -2.41 1.99 -25.22
C VAL A 47 -2.10 2.32 -23.76
N VAL A 48 -0.97 1.82 -23.25
CA VAL A 48 -0.37 2.27 -21.99
C VAL A 48 0.96 2.98 -22.27
N VAL A 49 1.05 4.24 -21.85
CA VAL A 49 2.26 5.07 -21.94
C VAL A 49 2.99 5.03 -20.62
N SER A 50 4.07 4.25 -20.52
CA SER A 50 4.88 4.06 -19.32
C SER A 50 6.20 4.83 -19.44
N CYS A 51 6.18 6.10 -19.05
CA CYS A 51 7.33 7.02 -19.16
C CYS A 51 7.55 7.80 -17.87
N GLY A 52 8.73 8.39 -17.74
CA GLY A 52 9.14 9.16 -16.57
C GLY A 52 8.21 10.34 -16.24
N VAL A 53 8.46 10.96 -15.09
CA VAL A 53 7.72 12.15 -14.65
C VAL A 53 8.04 13.33 -15.59
N ALA A 54 7.03 14.17 -15.89
CA ALA A 54 7.14 15.33 -16.77
C ALA A 54 7.52 15.04 -18.24
N SER A 55 7.36 13.80 -18.70
CA SER A 55 7.61 13.41 -20.10
C SER A 55 6.51 13.84 -21.09
N GLY A 56 5.48 14.55 -20.62
CA GLY A 56 4.42 15.08 -21.50
C GLY A 56 3.36 14.04 -21.93
N LYS A 57 3.15 12.97 -21.15
CA LYS A 57 2.15 11.92 -21.42
C LYS A 57 0.74 12.45 -21.69
N SER A 58 0.35 13.53 -21.00
CA SER A 58 -1.00 14.11 -21.15
C SER A 58 -1.29 14.59 -22.58
N LEU A 59 -0.27 15.05 -23.31
CA LEU A 59 -0.43 15.53 -24.68
C LEU A 59 -0.95 14.41 -25.61
N VAL A 60 -0.64 13.17 -25.33
CA VAL A 60 -1.09 11.98 -26.08
C VAL A 60 -2.62 11.92 -26.10
N TYR A 61 -3.25 11.76 -24.94
CA TYR A 61 -4.70 11.66 -24.87
C TYR A 61 -5.41 12.98 -25.20
N GLN A 62 -4.82 14.13 -24.87
CA GLN A 62 -5.36 15.42 -25.25
C GLN A 62 -5.46 15.58 -26.76
N SER A 63 -4.42 15.21 -27.50
CA SER A 63 -4.37 15.29 -28.97
C SER A 63 -5.42 14.41 -29.62
N VAL A 64 -5.54 13.15 -29.20
CA VAL A 64 -6.47 12.17 -29.76
C VAL A 64 -7.92 12.53 -29.47
N ILE A 65 -8.22 12.94 -28.22
CA ILE A 65 -9.58 13.34 -27.83
C ILE A 65 -10.03 14.59 -28.60
N LEU A 66 -9.20 15.63 -28.70
CA LEU A 66 -9.53 16.83 -29.46
C LEU A 66 -9.71 16.51 -30.94
N ASN A 67 -8.82 15.69 -31.54
CA ASN A 67 -8.93 15.23 -32.92
C ASN A 67 -10.29 14.55 -33.18
N GLN A 68 -10.71 13.66 -32.29
CA GLN A 68 -11.98 12.95 -32.41
C GLN A 68 -13.20 13.86 -32.28
N ILE A 69 -13.15 14.81 -31.31
CA ILE A 69 -14.26 15.74 -31.10
C ILE A 69 -14.41 16.72 -32.27
N ILE A 70 -13.30 17.15 -32.87
CA ILE A 70 -13.36 17.99 -34.09
C ILE A 70 -14.01 17.22 -35.24
N GLN A 71 -13.68 15.94 -35.42
CA GLN A 71 -14.27 15.09 -36.45
C GLN A 71 -15.75 14.79 -36.17
N LYS A 72 -16.07 14.48 -34.92
CA LYS A 72 -17.40 14.08 -34.45
C LYS A 72 -17.75 14.84 -33.17
N PRO A 73 -18.37 16.03 -33.25
CA PRO A 73 -18.61 16.90 -32.11
C PRO A 73 -19.44 16.32 -30.96
N GLN A 74 -20.14 15.23 -31.23
CA GLN A 74 -20.94 14.54 -30.21
C GLN A 74 -20.14 13.51 -29.41
N SER A 75 -18.89 13.21 -29.78
CA SER A 75 -18.03 12.28 -29.07
C SER A 75 -17.79 12.73 -27.63
N ARG A 76 -17.69 11.75 -26.73
CA ARG A 76 -17.47 11.94 -25.30
C ARG A 76 -16.20 11.21 -24.84
N ALA A 77 -15.49 11.80 -23.88
CA ALA A 77 -14.32 11.21 -23.26
C ALA A 77 -14.42 11.31 -21.72
N LEU A 78 -14.22 10.19 -21.04
CA LEU A 78 -14.21 10.09 -19.58
C LEU A 78 -12.77 9.92 -19.12
N LEU A 79 -12.29 10.83 -18.28
CA LEU A 79 -10.92 10.83 -17.76
C LEU A 79 -10.95 10.59 -16.26
N LEU A 80 -10.29 9.49 -15.83
CA LEU A 80 -10.23 9.04 -14.46
C LEU A 80 -8.86 9.36 -13.85
N PHE A 81 -8.88 10.10 -12.76
CA PHE A 81 -7.69 10.51 -12.01
C PHE A 81 -7.75 9.97 -10.58
N PRO A 82 -6.62 9.53 -10.01
CA PRO A 82 -6.60 9.00 -8.65
C PRO A 82 -6.88 10.07 -7.59
N THR A 83 -6.64 11.35 -7.89
CA THR A 83 -6.86 12.47 -6.98
C THR A 83 -7.65 13.62 -7.62
N LYS A 84 -8.45 14.32 -6.81
CA LYS A 84 -9.20 15.51 -7.26
C LYS A 84 -8.28 16.64 -7.74
N ALA A 85 -7.13 16.82 -7.08
CA ALA A 85 -6.20 17.89 -7.40
C ALA A 85 -5.57 17.71 -8.79
N LEU A 86 -5.19 16.47 -9.13
CA LEU A 86 -4.68 16.13 -10.46
C LEU A 86 -5.75 16.33 -11.54
N ALA A 87 -6.99 15.91 -11.27
CA ALA A 87 -8.12 16.15 -12.17
C ALA A 87 -8.34 17.64 -12.44
N GLN A 88 -8.22 18.48 -11.40
CA GLN A 88 -8.37 19.95 -11.53
C GLN A 88 -7.26 20.57 -12.39
N ASP A 89 -6.00 20.18 -12.17
CA ASP A 89 -4.87 20.68 -12.96
C ASP A 89 -5.02 20.30 -14.45
N GLN A 90 -5.33 19.03 -14.73
CA GLN A 90 -5.50 18.54 -16.10
C GLN A 90 -6.73 19.14 -16.79
N ALA A 91 -7.83 19.38 -16.05
CA ALA A 91 -9.00 20.06 -16.60
C ALA A 91 -8.71 21.52 -16.98
N GLN A 92 -7.90 22.24 -16.19
CA GLN A 92 -7.49 23.61 -16.53
C GLN A 92 -6.59 23.63 -17.77
N LYS A 93 -5.64 22.69 -17.88
CA LYS A 93 -4.77 22.56 -19.07
C LYS A 93 -5.60 22.26 -20.33
N MET A 94 -6.54 21.31 -20.24
CA MET A 94 -7.46 20.99 -21.34
C MET A 94 -8.32 22.20 -21.72
N GLN A 95 -8.82 22.95 -20.75
CA GLN A 95 -9.62 24.17 -21.03
C GLN A 95 -8.80 25.22 -21.81
N SER A 96 -7.54 25.39 -21.43
CA SER A 96 -6.61 26.31 -22.13
C SER A 96 -6.40 25.88 -23.59
N LEU A 97 -6.22 24.57 -23.82
CA LEU A 97 -6.10 24.00 -25.18
C LEU A 97 -7.37 24.20 -26.00
N CYS A 98 -8.55 23.94 -25.42
CA CYS A 98 -9.84 24.15 -26.09
C CYS A 98 -10.05 25.61 -26.46
N ASN A 99 -9.72 26.53 -25.55
CA ASN A 99 -9.84 27.95 -25.81
C ASN A 99 -8.91 28.43 -26.94
N GLU A 100 -7.66 27.95 -26.93
CA GLU A 100 -6.69 28.30 -27.96
C GLU A 100 -7.09 27.72 -29.33
N LEU A 101 -7.55 26.48 -29.37
CA LEU A 101 -8.08 25.83 -30.56
C LEU A 101 -9.25 26.61 -31.17
N CYS A 102 -10.21 27.06 -30.36
CA CYS A 102 -11.36 27.84 -30.81
C CYS A 102 -10.95 29.23 -31.29
N LYS A 103 -9.92 29.86 -30.70
CA LYS A 103 -9.37 31.15 -31.17
C LYS A 103 -8.73 31.03 -32.55
N GLN A 104 -7.91 29.99 -32.76
CA GLN A 104 -7.24 29.76 -34.04
C GLN A 104 -8.24 29.38 -35.13
N ASN A 105 -9.32 28.70 -34.76
CA ASN A 105 -10.30 28.16 -35.71
C ASN A 105 -11.74 28.41 -35.23
N PRO A 106 -12.32 29.58 -35.48
CA PRO A 106 -13.67 29.94 -35.01
C PRO A 106 -14.81 29.06 -35.55
N ARG A 107 -14.54 28.23 -36.55
CA ARG A 107 -15.52 27.26 -37.10
C ARG A 107 -15.65 25.99 -36.29
N ILE A 108 -14.70 25.72 -35.39
CA ILE A 108 -14.75 24.56 -34.50
C ILE A 108 -15.80 24.85 -33.41
N PRO A 109 -16.75 23.93 -33.21
CA PRO A 109 -17.73 24.06 -32.13
C PRO A 109 -17.07 24.18 -30.77
N SER A 110 -17.65 24.94 -29.85
CA SER A 110 -17.17 25.05 -28.47
C SER A 110 -17.11 23.67 -27.83
N ILE A 111 -15.93 23.27 -27.36
CA ILE A 111 -15.68 22.01 -26.66
C ILE A 111 -15.88 22.25 -25.16
N ILE A 112 -16.83 21.58 -24.57
CA ILE A 112 -17.17 21.71 -23.16
C ILE A 112 -16.45 20.62 -22.37
N ASN A 113 -15.56 21.02 -21.48
CA ASN A 113 -14.95 20.15 -20.51
C ASN A 113 -15.36 20.54 -19.07
N GLY A 114 -15.24 19.63 -18.12
CA GLY A 114 -15.50 19.96 -16.74
C GLY A 114 -15.20 18.83 -15.77
N ILE A 115 -15.16 19.21 -14.49
CA ILE A 115 -14.86 18.31 -13.38
C ILE A 115 -16.20 17.82 -12.79
N TYR A 116 -16.31 16.52 -12.62
CA TYR A 116 -17.45 15.88 -12.00
C TYR A 116 -16.98 15.04 -10.81
N ASP A 117 -17.05 15.62 -9.62
CA ASP A 117 -16.62 15.01 -8.38
C ASP A 117 -17.54 15.38 -7.21
N GLY A 118 -17.18 14.96 -5.98
CA GLY A 118 -17.94 15.24 -4.77
C GLY A 118 -18.13 16.72 -4.47
N ASP A 119 -17.21 17.57 -4.92
CA ASP A 119 -17.20 19.01 -4.62
C ASP A 119 -17.91 19.84 -5.69
N THR A 120 -18.28 19.23 -6.82
CA THR A 120 -18.95 19.91 -7.93
C THR A 120 -20.41 20.26 -7.56
N PRO A 121 -20.84 21.53 -7.64
CA PRO A 121 -22.21 21.95 -7.35
C PRO A 121 -23.27 21.23 -8.22
N SER A 122 -24.44 20.99 -7.66
CA SER A 122 -25.51 20.18 -8.29
C SER A 122 -25.97 20.73 -9.65
N GLU A 123 -26.03 22.05 -9.80
CA GLU A 123 -26.40 22.71 -11.05
C GLU A 123 -25.38 22.47 -12.16
N ILE A 124 -24.08 22.60 -11.80
CA ILE A 124 -22.96 22.33 -12.71
C ILE A 124 -22.96 20.86 -13.10
N ARG A 125 -23.17 19.92 -12.14
CA ARG A 125 -23.29 18.49 -12.42
C ARG A 125 -24.37 18.20 -13.46
N ARG A 126 -25.56 18.85 -13.35
CA ARG A 126 -26.67 18.67 -14.29
C ARG A 126 -26.29 19.16 -15.69
N LYS A 127 -25.58 20.30 -15.79
CA LYS A 127 -25.11 20.87 -17.07
C LYS A 127 -24.05 19.95 -17.72
N LEU A 128 -23.05 19.54 -16.98
CA LEU A 128 -21.95 18.67 -17.47
C LEU A 128 -22.48 17.34 -17.99
N ARG A 129 -23.38 16.68 -17.28
CA ARG A 129 -24.01 15.42 -17.68
C ARG A 129 -24.61 15.49 -19.07
N LYS A 130 -25.23 16.62 -19.43
CA LYS A 130 -25.92 16.81 -20.71
C LYS A 130 -24.97 17.29 -21.83
N GLN A 131 -24.06 18.18 -21.51
CA GLN A 131 -23.34 18.99 -22.50
C GLN A 131 -21.84 18.69 -22.62
N ALA A 132 -21.19 18.17 -21.56
CA ALA A 132 -19.75 17.99 -21.59
C ALA A 132 -19.30 17.01 -22.66
N ASN A 133 -18.28 17.38 -23.44
CA ASN A 133 -17.55 16.50 -24.31
C ASN A 133 -16.50 15.71 -23.53
N ILE A 134 -15.83 16.38 -22.58
CA ILE A 134 -14.75 15.83 -21.81
C ILE A 134 -15.09 15.95 -20.33
N LEU A 135 -15.09 14.83 -19.61
CA LEU A 135 -15.41 14.78 -18.20
C LEU A 135 -14.21 14.28 -17.40
N PHE A 136 -13.75 15.10 -16.47
CA PHE A 136 -12.71 14.77 -15.50
C PHE A 136 -13.36 14.30 -14.21
N THR A 137 -13.00 13.11 -13.73
CA THR A 137 -13.60 12.53 -12.53
C THR A 137 -12.59 11.59 -11.82
N ASN A 138 -13.04 10.90 -10.79
CA ASN A 138 -12.25 9.90 -10.08
C ASN A 138 -13.00 8.56 -10.00
N PRO A 139 -12.30 7.46 -9.65
CA PRO A 139 -12.91 6.14 -9.51
C PRO A 139 -14.09 6.10 -8.55
N ASP A 140 -13.99 6.78 -7.40
CA ASP A 140 -15.08 6.79 -6.40
C ASP A 140 -16.37 7.40 -6.99
N MET A 141 -16.24 8.48 -7.76
CA MET A 141 -17.40 9.11 -8.39
C MET A 141 -17.96 8.25 -9.53
N LEU A 142 -17.13 7.56 -10.28
CA LEU A 142 -17.58 6.59 -11.27
C LEU A 142 -18.38 5.48 -10.58
N HIS A 143 -17.85 4.92 -9.49
CA HIS A 143 -18.43 3.83 -8.71
C HIS A 143 -19.77 4.19 -8.06
N ILE A 144 -19.82 5.34 -7.34
CA ILE A 144 -20.97 5.71 -6.51
C ILE A 144 -21.95 6.62 -7.27
N GLY A 145 -21.44 7.52 -8.12
CA GLY A 145 -22.23 8.59 -8.71
C GLY A 145 -22.69 8.35 -10.14
N ILE A 146 -21.90 7.69 -10.98
CA ILE A 146 -22.15 7.53 -12.41
C ILE A 146 -22.82 6.19 -12.70
N LEU A 147 -22.19 5.07 -12.34
CA LEU A 147 -22.67 3.74 -12.69
C LEU A 147 -24.05 3.40 -12.07
N PRO A 148 -24.32 3.64 -10.78
CA PRO A 148 -25.65 3.40 -10.22
C PRO A 148 -26.75 4.27 -10.84
N ASN A 149 -26.37 5.41 -11.40
CA ASN A 149 -27.29 6.37 -12.02
C ASN A 149 -27.19 6.39 -13.56
N HIS A 150 -26.71 5.29 -14.17
CA HIS A 150 -26.38 5.22 -15.60
C HIS A 150 -27.53 5.66 -16.52
N THR A 151 -28.78 5.48 -16.13
CA THR A 151 -29.95 5.93 -16.88
C THR A 151 -29.97 7.44 -17.08
N LEU A 152 -29.54 8.21 -16.06
CA LEU A 152 -29.39 9.66 -16.16
C LEU A 152 -28.18 10.06 -17.03
N TRP A 153 -27.26 9.13 -17.25
CA TRP A 153 -26.06 9.29 -18.04
C TRP A 153 -26.16 8.69 -19.45
N SER A 154 -27.31 8.12 -19.83
CA SER A 154 -27.51 7.41 -21.09
C SER A 154 -27.04 8.20 -22.32
N ALA A 155 -27.38 9.50 -22.38
CA ALA A 155 -26.97 10.39 -23.48
C ALA A 155 -25.44 10.62 -23.53
N TYR A 156 -24.74 10.53 -22.41
CA TYR A 156 -23.28 10.63 -22.33
C TYR A 156 -22.62 9.28 -22.70
N LEU A 157 -23.06 8.21 -22.07
CA LEU A 157 -22.51 6.86 -22.23
C LEU A 157 -22.74 6.30 -23.63
N SER A 158 -23.85 6.63 -24.30
CA SER A 158 -24.11 6.24 -25.70
C SER A 158 -23.21 6.94 -26.72
N ARG A 159 -22.32 7.83 -26.29
CA ARG A 159 -21.38 8.57 -27.15
C ARG A 159 -19.95 8.50 -26.61
N LEU A 160 -19.70 7.69 -25.60
CA LEU A 160 -18.41 7.53 -24.95
C LEU A 160 -17.46 6.79 -25.88
N VAL A 161 -16.42 7.48 -26.37
CA VAL A 161 -15.42 6.92 -27.29
C VAL A 161 -14.12 6.58 -26.58
N TYR A 162 -13.71 7.42 -25.62
CA TYR A 162 -12.45 7.23 -24.89
C TYR A 162 -12.67 7.18 -23.39
N VAL A 163 -11.97 6.28 -22.74
CA VAL A 163 -11.76 6.24 -21.28
C VAL A 163 -10.27 6.38 -21.01
N VAL A 164 -9.86 7.44 -20.34
CA VAL A 164 -8.48 7.66 -19.95
C VAL A 164 -8.33 7.28 -18.47
N ILE A 165 -7.32 6.49 -18.13
CA ILE A 165 -6.97 6.13 -16.76
C ILE A 165 -5.54 6.64 -16.52
N ASP A 166 -5.45 7.76 -15.80
CA ASP A 166 -4.17 8.42 -15.53
C ASP A 166 -3.51 7.82 -14.28
N GLU A 167 -2.17 7.76 -14.29
CA GLU A 167 -1.34 7.21 -13.21
C GLU A 167 -1.73 5.77 -12.83
N VAL A 168 -1.75 4.86 -13.84
CA VAL A 168 -2.27 3.49 -13.66
C VAL A 168 -1.53 2.69 -12.59
N HIS A 169 -0.27 3.00 -12.30
CA HIS A 169 0.53 2.36 -11.25
C HIS A 169 -0.05 2.54 -9.82
N ILE A 170 -0.98 3.48 -9.62
CA ILE A 170 -1.69 3.68 -8.35
C ILE A 170 -2.83 2.67 -8.16
N TYR A 171 -3.37 2.16 -9.27
CA TYR A 171 -4.45 1.17 -9.25
C TYR A 171 -3.87 -0.23 -9.05
N ARG A 172 -3.35 -0.49 -7.85
CA ARG A 172 -2.74 -1.73 -7.41
C ARG A 172 -3.43 -2.26 -6.15
N GLY A 173 -3.15 -3.51 -5.79
CA GLY A 173 -3.71 -4.14 -4.60
C GLY A 173 -5.23 -4.14 -4.60
N VAL A 174 -5.83 -3.90 -3.45
CA VAL A 174 -7.29 -3.81 -3.26
C VAL A 174 -7.92 -2.76 -4.17
N PHE A 175 -7.30 -1.58 -4.26
CA PHE A 175 -7.84 -0.48 -5.06
C PHE A 175 -7.89 -0.82 -6.55
N GLY A 176 -6.83 -1.43 -7.08
CA GLY A 176 -6.77 -1.87 -8.47
C GLY A 176 -7.75 -3.02 -8.75
N SER A 177 -7.88 -3.97 -7.82
CA SER A 177 -8.82 -5.09 -7.92
C SER A 177 -10.29 -4.62 -7.97
N HIS A 178 -10.64 -3.65 -7.13
CA HIS A 178 -11.95 -2.98 -7.24
C HIS A 178 -12.10 -2.22 -8.56
N MET A 179 -11.05 -1.49 -8.99
CA MET A 179 -11.11 -0.69 -10.21
C MET A 179 -11.34 -1.56 -11.46
N ALA A 180 -10.71 -2.73 -11.55
CA ALA A 180 -10.95 -3.69 -12.63
C ALA A 180 -12.44 -4.08 -12.70
N ASN A 181 -13.06 -4.36 -11.55
CA ASN A 181 -14.49 -4.65 -11.47
C ASN A 181 -15.39 -3.44 -11.78
N VAL A 182 -14.98 -2.23 -11.39
CA VAL A 182 -15.67 -1.00 -11.80
C VAL A 182 -15.62 -0.82 -13.33
N ILE A 183 -14.49 -1.20 -13.96
CA ILE A 183 -14.36 -1.20 -15.41
C ILE A 183 -15.24 -2.28 -16.06
N ARG A 184 -15.32 -3.52 -15.49
CA ARG A 184 -16.27 -4.55 -15.92
C ARG A 184 -17.70 -4.00 -15.95
N ARG A 185 -18.12 -3.30 -14.88
CA ARG A 185 -19.44 -2.67 -14.77
C ARG A 185 -19.61 -1.55 -15.81
N LEU A 186 -18.61 -0.69 -16.00
CA LEU A 186 -18.64 0.35 -17.02
C LEU A 186 -18.79 -0.24 -18.42
N LYS A 187 -18.00 -1.27 -18.76
CA LYS A 187 -18.09 -1.96 -20.07
C LYS A 187 -19.46 -2.62 -20.26
N ARG A 188 -20.01 -3.23 -19.22
CA ARG A 188 -21.34 -3.82 -19.23
C ARG A 188 -22.40 -2.77 -19.56
N ILE A 189 -22.36 -1.63 -18.90
CA ILE A 189 -23.32 -0.54 -19.12
C ILE A 189 -23.13 0.12 -20.48
N THR A 190 -21.91 0.44 -20.89
CA THR A 190 -21.65 1.07 -22.21
C THR A 190 -22.05 0.18 -23.36
N ASN A 191 -21.87 -1.14 -23.22
CA ASN A 191 -22.28 -2.11 -24.23
C ASN A 191 -23.80 -2.08 -24.50
N ILE A 192 -24.62 -1.89 -23.46
CA ILE A 192 -26.08 -1.74 -23.63
C ILE A 192 -26.42 -0.48 -24.42
N TYR A 193 -25.66 0.60 -24.20
CA TYR A 193 -25.81 1.83 -24.98
C TYR A 193 -25.12 1.78 -26.34
N GLY A 194 -24.66 0.59 -26.78
CA GLY A 194 -24.04 0.36 -28.09
C GLY A 194 -22.66 0.94 -28.25
N GLN A 195 -21.92 1.13 -27.15
CA GLN A 195 -20.56 1.68 -27.17
C GLN A 195 -19.54 0.71 -26.61
N LYS A 196 -18.36 0.69 -27.27
CA LYS A 196 -17.14 0.04 -26.79
C LYS A 196 -16.05 1.10 -26.75
N PRO A 197 -15.82 1.76 -25.61
CA PRO A 197 -14.83 2.82 -25.54
C PRO A 197 -13.41 2.24 -25.64
N GLN A 198 -12.53 2.98 -26.31
CA GLN A 198 -11.09 2.71 -26.34
C GLN A 198 -10.44 3.22 -25.05
N PHE A 199 -9.51 2.45 -24.48
CA PHE A 199 -8.83 2.80 -23.24
C PHE A 199 -7.44 3.37 -23.52
N ILE A 200 -7.11 4.42 -22.77
CA ILE A 200 -5.79 5.09 -22.81
C ILE A 200 -5.26 5.14 -21.38
N PHE A 201 -4.08 4.60 -21.16
CA PHE A 201 -3.44 4.59 -19.86
C PHE A 201 -2.17 5.43 -19.88
N THR A 202 -1.92 6.13 -18.76
CA THR A 202 -0.61 6.72 -18.50
C THR A 202 -0.06 6.14 -17.21
N SER A 203 1.24 5.93 -17.14
CA SER A 203 1.94 5.38 -15.98
C SER A 203 3.28 6.08 -15.78
N ALA A 204 3.74 6.12 -14.54
CA ALA A 204 5.18 6.18 -14.29
C ALA A 204 5.83 4.86 -14.76
N THR A 205 7.15 4.82 -14.80
CA THR A 205 7.90 3.62 -15.17
C THR A 205 7.56 2.47 -14.20
N LEU A 206 7.04 1.38 -14.73
CA LEU A 206 6.60 0.19 -14.00
C LEU A 206 7.02 -1.05 -14.78
N ALA A 207 7.46 -2.11 -14.08
CA ALA A 207 7.95 -3.33 -14.72
C ALA A 207 6.87 -4.08 -15.50
N ASN A 208 5.64 -4.07 -15.02
CA ASN A 208 4.50 -4.79 -15.61
C ASN A 208 3.34 -3.87 -16.03
N ALA A 209 3.62 -2.69 -16.56
CA ALA A 209 2.59 -1.71 -16.93
C ALA A 209 1.57 -2.26 -17.94
N GLN A 210 2.01 -3.08 -18.90
CA GLN A 210 1.14 -3.72 -19.88
C GLN A 210 0.22 -4.73 -19.23
N GLU A 211 0.76 -5.67 -18.47
CA GLU A 211 0.00 -6.72 -17.78
C GLU A 211 -1.06 -6.11 -16.82
N LEU A 212 -0.68 -5.07 -16.08
CA LEU A 212 -1.60 -4.34 -15.21
C LEU A 212 -2.76 -3.72 -15.99
N ALA A 213 -2.46 -3.05 -17.11
CA ALA A 213 -3.47 -2.42 -17.96
C ALA A 213 -4.40 -3.47 -18.61
N GLU A 214 -3.84 -4.57 -19.12
CA GLU A 214 -4.58 -5.70 -19.66
C GLU A 214 -5.48 -6.36 -18.60
N THR A 215 -4.98 -6.56 -17.39
CA THR A 215 -5.78 -7.12 -16.28
C THR A 215 -6.92 -6.19 -15.86
N LEU A 216 -6.70 -4.87 -15.90
CA LEU A 216 -7.74 -3.88 -15.57
C LEU A 216 -8.91 -3.89 -16.55
N ILE A 217 -8.65 -4.06 -17.84
CA ILE A 217 -9.69 -3.98 -18.87
C ILE A 217 -10.02 -5.32 -19.52
N GLU A 218 -9.26 -6.37 -19.26
CA GLU A 218 -9.42 -7.71 -19.86
C GLU A 218 -9.40 -7.68 -21.39
N GLU A 219 -8.56 -6.83 -21.96
CA GLU A 219 -8.34 -6.68 -23.40
C GLU A 219 -6.87 -6.38 -23.68
N PRO A 220 -6.36 -6.69 -24.90
CA PRO A 220 -4.98 -6.36 -25.27
C PRO A 220 -4.69 -4.86 -25.17
N VAL A 221 -3.48 -4.52 -24.71
CA VAL A 221 -2.98 -3.15 -24.58
C VAL A 221 -1.57 -3.06 -25.15
N GLU A 222 -1.31 -2.09 -26.00
CA GLU A 222 0.04 -1.81 -26.52
C GLU A 222 0.86 -1.01 -25.50
N LEU A 223 2.06 -1.48 -25.18
CA LEU A 223 2.99 -0.80 -24.31
C LEU A 223 3.88 0.17 -25.09
N ILE A 224 3.94 1.41 -24.64
CA ILE A 224 4.88 2.44 -25.12
C ILE A 224 5.72 2.90 -23.93
N ASP A 225 6.99 2.48 -23.88
CA ASP A 225 7.94 2.74 -22.77
C ASP A 225 9.24 3.45 -23.20
N ASN A 226 9.38 3.73 -24.50
CA ASN A 226 10.54 4.37 -25.12
C ASN A 226 10.59 5.89 -24.85
N ASP A 227 10.73 6.29 -23.58
CA ASP A 227 10.73 7.70 -23.17
C ASP A 227 11.73 8.57 -23.97
N GLY A 228 11.20 9.39 -24.84
CA GLY A 228 11.95 10.37 -25.66
C GLY A 228 12.08 11.75 -25.03
N SER A 229 11.64 11.95 -23.81
CA SER A 229 11.73 13.25 -23.14
C SER A 229 13.16 13.59 -22.71
N PRO A 230 13.56 14.86 -22.75
CA PRO A 230 14.85 15.29 -22.21
C PRO A 230 14.84 15.21 -20.69
N GLN A 231 16.01 14.90 -20.14
CA GLN A 231 16.21 14.93 -18.68
C GLN A 231 17.44 15.79 -18.37
N GLY A 232 17.27 16.76 -17.51
CA GLY A 232 18.38 17.54 -16.97
C GLY A 232 19.26 16.73 -16.02
N GLU A 233 20.41 17.25 -15.68
CA GLU A 233 21.32 16.65 -14.72
C GLU A 233 20.66 16.51 -13.35
N ARG A 234 20.72 15.32 -12.76
CA ARG A 234 20.17 15.04 -11.42
C ARG A 234 21.23 14.45 -10.52
N HIS A 235 21.38 15.05 -9.35
CA HIS A 235 22.24 14.57 -8.29
C HIS A 235 21.39 13.91 -7.23
N PHE A 236 21.51 12.58 -7.08
CA PHE A 236 20.80 11.81 -6.08
C PHE A 236 21.79 11.32 -5.03
N TYR A 237 21.59 11.73 -3.78
CA TYR A 237 22.42 11.39 -2.64
C TYR A 237 21.64 10.49 -1.70
N ILE A 238 22.22 9.38 -1.30
CA ILE A 238 21.71 8.52 -0.24
C ILE A 238 22.57 8.74 0.97
N CYS A 239 22.00 9.33 2.01
CA CYS A 239 22.64 9.59 3.29
C CYS A 239 22.23 8.52 4.29
N ASN A 240 23.23 7.88 4.89
CA ASN A 240 22.99 6.89 5.93
C ASN A 240 23.38 7.47 7.29
N PRO A 241 22.44 7.71 8.21
CA PRO A 241 22.75 8.31 9.51
C PRO A 241 23.89 7.58 10.22
N PRO A 242 24.82 8.28 10.87
CA PRO A 242 25.94 7.67 11.55
C PRO A 242 25.49 6.76 12.70
N MET A 243 26.23 5.68 12.91
CA MET A 243 26.02 4.81 14.07
C MET A 243 26.43 5.53 15.35
N VAL A 244 25.53 5.48 16.33
CA VAL A 244 25.76 5.99 17.70
C VAL A 244 26.30 4.87 18.56
N GLU A 245 25.75 3.67 18.43
CA GLU A 245 26.17 2.47 19.15
C GLU A 245 26.36 1.30 18.16
N PRO A 246 27.58 1.08 17.66
CA PRO A 246 27.85 0.09 16.62
C PRO A 246 27.52 -1.35 17.02
N SER A 247 27.76 -1.75 18.27
CA SER A 247 27.49 -3.11 18.76
C SER A 247 26.01 -3.48 18.69
N LEU A 248 25.14 -2.49 18.94
CA LEU A 248 23.68 -2.63 18.88
C LEU A 248 23.08 -2.23 17.53
N GLY A 249 23.92 -1.72 16.61
CA GLY A 249 23.47 -1.22 15.30
C GLY A 249 22.56 0.01 15.39
N ILE A 250 22.65 0.79 16.48
CA ILE A 250 21.81 1.99 16.69
C ILE A 250 22.39 3.16 15.91
N ARG A 251 21.54 3.76 15.06
CA ARG A 251 21.85 4.94 14.27
C ARG A 251 21.19 6.20 14.83
N ARG A 252 21.68 7.36 14.45
CA ARG A 252 20.95 8.62 14.68
C ARG A 252 19.60 8.60 13.98
N SER A 253 18.66 9.39 14.51
CA SER A 253 17.33 9.55 13.91
C SER A 253 17.42 10.23 12.54
N SER A 254 16.96 9.54 11.49
CA SER A 254 16.87 10.11 10.14
C SER A 254 16.06 11.42 10.11
N THR A 255 14.99 11.50 10.90
CA THR A 255 14.16 12.69 11.04
C THR A 255 14.93 13.90 11.57
N MET A 256 15.85 13.70 12.52
CA MET A 256 16.69 14.78 13.05
C MET A 256 17.79 15.17 12.05
N GLU A 257 18.42 14.18 11.40
CA GLU A 257 19.47 14.45 10.40
C GLU A 257 18.91 15.22 9.21
N ILE A 258 17.79 14.76 8.62
CA ILE A 258 17.19 15.44 7.48
C ILE A 258 16.68 16.86 7.84
N SER A 259 16.19 17.04 9.08
CA SER A 259 15.81 18.37 9.57
C SER A 259 17.00 19.31 9.66
N SER A 260 18.18 18.81 10.07
CA SER A 260 19.42 19.58 10.11
C SER A 260 19.89 19.99 8.71
N ILE A 261 19.83 19.04 7.75
CA ILE A 261 20.17 19.30 6.35
C ILE A 261 19.20 20.33 5.75
N ALA A 262 17.90 20.14 5.92
CA ALA A 262 16.86 21.05 5.43
C ALA A 262 16.99 22.46 6.02
N LYS A 263 17.36 22.57 7.31
CA LYS A 263 17.62 23.86 7.96
C LYS A 263 18.80 24.59 7.36
N SER A 264 19.85 23.88 6.99
CA SER A 264 21.02 24.45 6.30
C SER A 264 20.65 24.92 4.90
N PHE A 265 19.82 24.15 4.20
CA PHE A 265 19.30 24.50 2.87
C PHE A 265 18.41 25.75 2.88
N LEU A 266 17.58 25.93 3.90
CA LEU A 266 16.70 27.11 4.05
C LEU A 266 17.43 28.45 4.17
N ARG A 267 18.74 28.44 4.42
CA ARG A 267 19.59 29.65 4.41
C ARG A 267 19.93 30.08 3.00
N THR A 268 19.68 29.26 2.00
CA THR A 268 19.76 29.63 0.58
C THR A 268 18.43 30.25 0.14
N ASN A 269 18.39 30.83 -1.05
CA ASN A 269 17.14 31.33 -1.65
C ASN A 269 16.49 30.28 -2.59
N LEU A 270 16.82 28.99 -2.41
CA LEU A 270 16.33 27.89 -3.20
C LEU A 270 15.02 27.32 -2.59
N GLN A 271 14.24 26.66 -3.42
CA GLN A 271 12.99 26.04 -3.01
C GLN A 271 13.10 24.52 -2.96
N ALA A 272 12.57 23.93 -1.91
CA ALA A 272 12.56 22.47 -1.74
C ALA A 272 11.23 21.93 -1.24
N ILE A 273 11.07 20.63 -1.43
CA ILE A 273 10.04 19.82 -0.78
C ILE A 273 10.71 18.70 0.02
N LEU A 274 10.16 18.42 1.22
CA LEU A 274 10.58 17.31 2.06
C LEU A 274 9.42 16.33 2.18
N PHE A 275 9.60 15.13 1.66
CA PHE A 275 8.64 14.04 1.78
C PHE A 275 8.92 13.15 2.98
N THR A 276 7.87 12.66 3.62
CA THR A 276 7.96 11.73 4.74
C THR A 276 6.76 10.79 4.79
N GLY A 277 6.97 9.56 5.26
CA GLY A 277 5.98 8.48 5.18
C GLY A 277 4.76 8.61 6.10
N SER A 278 4.75 9.54 7.08
CA SER A 278 3.64 9.65 8.03
C SER A 278 3.24 11.09 8.35
N ARG A 279 1.94 11.28 8.65
CA ARG A 279 1.42 12.59 9.12
C ARG A 279 2.13 13.06 10.39
N ARG A 280 2.46 12.12 11.28
CA ARG A 280 3.21 12.40 12.52
C ARG A 280 4.60 12.94 12.22
N SER A 281 5.32 12.32 11.28
CA SER A 281 6.65 12.79 10.88
C SER A 281 6.62 14.19 10.27
N VAL A 282 5.58 14.53 9.49
CA VAL A 282 5.37 15.89 8.97
C VAL A 282 5.33 16.91 10.11
N GLU A 283 4.53 16.64 11.14
CA GLU A 283 4.36 17.56 12.28
C GLU A 283 5.64 17.66 13.14
N LEU A 284 6.35 16.54 13.35
CA LEU A 284 7.61 16.53 14.08
C LEU A 284 8.70 17.32 13.36
N ILE A 285 8.90 17.07 12.06
CA ILE A 285 9.89 17.80 11.25
C ILE A 285 9.53 19.29 11.22
N TYR A 286 8.26 19.61 11.00
CA TYR A 286 7.77 20.98 11.01
C TYR A 286 8.14 21.66 12.32
N ARG A 287 7.84 21.03 13.47
CA ARG A 287 8.16 21.54 14.79
C ARG A 287 9.65 21.77 14.99
N TYR A 288 10.51 20.81 14.61
CA TYR A 288 11.97 20.94 14.74
C TYR A 288 12.55 22.09 13.91
N LEU A 289 11.92 22.42 12.77
CA LEU A 289 12.37 23.46 11.88
C LEU A 289 11.84 24.85 12.28
N VAL A 290 10.60 24.94 12.75
CA VAL A 290 9.95 26.22 13.11
C VAL A 290 10.52 26.82 14.41
N ASP A 291 11.12 26.01 15.28
CA ASP A 291 11.84 26.50 16.48
C ASP A 291 12.94 27.53 16.12
N ASP A 292 13.47 27.50 14.89
CA ASP A 292 14.35 28.56 14.39
C ASP A 292 13.55 29.70 13.75
N LYS A 293 13.31 30.75 14.53
CA LYS A 293 12.56 31.93 14.11
C LYS A 293 13.05 32.61 12.82
N LYS A 294 14.31 32.36 12.41
CA LYS A 294 14.89 32.95 11.20
C LYS A 294 14.35 32.33 9.90
N VAL A 295 13.83 31.12 9.98
CA VAL A 295 13.35 30.36 8.82
C VAL A 295 11.88 29.95 8.91
N ALA A 296 11.25 30.14 10.07
CA ALA A 296 9.87 29.73 10.36
C ALA A 296 8.85 30.21 9.30
N ASP A 297 8.97 31.47 8.85
CA ASP A 297 8.03 32.06 7.89
C ASP A 297 8.14 31.45 6.48
N LYS A 298 9.27 30.81 6.17
CA LYS A 298 9.53 30.16 4.88
C LYS A 298 9.10 28.71 4.82
N ILE A 299 8.54 28.14 5.89
CA ILE A 299 8.20 26.72 6.02
C ILE A 299 6.70 26.53 6.09
N ARG A 300 6.18 25.52 5.38
CA ARG A 300 4.79 25.07 5.50
C ARG A 300 4.74 23.56 5.58
N SER A 301 3.74 23.06 6.32
CA SER A 301 3.35 21.67 6.25
C SER A 301 2.20 21.46 5.25
N TYR A 302 2.15 20.30 4.61
CA TYR A 302 1.12 19.93 3.66
C TYR A 302 0.76 18.45 3.81
N ARG A 303 -0.51 18.14 4.03
CA ARG A 303 -0.96 16.74 4.15
C ARG A 303 -2.42 16.57 3.76
N SER A 304 -2.81 15.35 3.46
CA SER A 304 -4.21 14.95 3.35
C SER A 304 -4.89 15.18 4.72
N GLY A 305 -6.05 15.84 4.71
CA GLY A 305 -6.78 16.19 5.94
C GLY A 305 -6.80 17.70 6.24
N TYR A 306 -5.95 18.50 5.61
CA TYR A 306 -6.11 19.96 5.64
C TYR A 306 -7.30 20.39 4.78
N LEU A 307 -7.92 21.51 5.17
CA LEU A 307 -9.01 22.12 4.40
C LEU A 307 -8.54 22.44 2.97
N ALA A 308 -9.43 22.29 1.99
CA ALA A 308 -9.11 22.53 0.59
C ALA A 308 -8.57 23.96 0.32
N LEU A 309 -9.06 24.94 1.06
CA LEU A 309 -8.60 26.33 0.98
C LEU A 309 -7.15 26.49 1.47
N GLU A 310 -6.80 25.83 2.57
CA GLU A 310 -5.43 25.87 3.13
C GLU A 310 -4.44 25.21 2.17
N ARG A 311 -4.79 24.06 1.61
CA ARG A 311 -3.95 23.38 0.62
C ARG A 311 -3.68 24.25 -0.60
N ARG A 312 -4.73 24.85 -1.17
CA ARG A 312 -4.60 25.80 -2.32
C ARG A 312 -3.73 27.02 -2.00
N LYS A 313 -3.78 27.50 -0.75
CA LYS A 313 -2.94 28.61 -0.29
C LYS A 313 -1.47 28.20 -0.30
N VAL A 314 -1.12 27.06 0.26
CA VAL A 314 0.26 26.54 0.27
C VAL A 314 0.77 26.29 -1.15
N GLU A 315 -0.02 25.69 -2.01
CA GLU A 315 0.31 25.47 -3.43
C GLU A 315 0.57 26.77 -4.19
N LYS A 316 -0.23 27.80 -3.92
CA LYS A 316 -0.06 29.13 -4.51
C LYS A 316 1.21 29.80 -3.99
N GLU A 317 1.42 29.80 -2.67
CA GLU A 317 2.60 30.40 -2.04
C GLU A 317 3.90 29.73 -2.52
N LEU A 318 3.86 28.40 -2.77
CA LEU A 318 5.00 27.67 -3.32
C LEU A 318 5.30 28.07 -4.77
N ARG A 319 4.27 28.16 -5.62
CA ARG A 319 4.41 28.63 -7.02
C ARG A 319 4.91 30.07 -7.14
N GLU A 320 4.52 30.92 -6.21
CA GLU A 320 4.94 32.32 -6.15
C GLU A 320 6.34 32.53 -5.54
N GLY A 321 7.03 31.46 -5.11
CA GLY A 321 8.36 31.55 -4.51
C GLY A 321 8.39 32.10 -3.09
N LYS A 322 7.24 32.17 -2.41
CA LYS A 322 7.12 32.71 -1.04
C LYS A 322 7.54 31.71 0.03
N ILE A 323 7.55 30.43 -0.30
CA ILE A 323 7.91 29.33 0.59
C ILE A 323 9.25 28.75 0.14
N GLY A 324 10.18 28.58 1.08
CA GLY A 324 11.47 27.91 0.83
C GLY A 324 11.41 26.40 1.00
N LEU A 325 10.53 25.90 1.89
CA LEU A 325 10.39 24.47 2.15
C LEU A 325 8.94 24.11 2.44
N VAL A 326 8.45 23.10 1.75
CA VAL A 326 7.20 22.41 2.11
C VAL A 326 7.52 21.01 2.63
N ILE A 327 6.97 20.67 3.80
CA ILE A 327 7.07 19.32 4.38
C ILE A 327 5.77 18.61 4.09
N SER A 328 5.83 17.49 3.36
CA SER A 328 4.64 16.81 2.86
C SER A 328 4.68 15.30 3.11
N THR A 329 3.51 14.68 3.22
CA THR A 329 3.35 13.28 2.90
C THR A 329 3.34 13.11 1.38
N ASN A 330 3.07 11.89 0.88
CA ASN A 330 2.84 11.63 -0.56
C ASN A 330 1.70 12.47 -1.20
N ALA A 331 1.04 13.34 -0.45
CA ALA A 331 -0.04 14.19 -0.97
C ALA A 331 0.41 15.17 -2.08
N LEU A 332 1.71 15.48 -2.17
CA LEU A 332 2.31 16.25 -3.26
C LEU A 332 3.14 15.39 -4.23
N GLU A 333 3.09 14.07 -4.11
CA GLU A 333 3.76 13.14 -5.03
C GLU A 333 3.17 13.21 -6.45
N LEU A 334 1.85 13.35 -6.54
CA LEU A 334 1.13 13.24 -7.81
C LEU A 334 0.87 14.60 -8.46
N GLY A 335 1.26 14.71 -9.71
CA GLY A 335 0.79 15.53 -10.84
C GLY A 335 0.42 17.00 -10.65
N ILE A 336 0.40 17.55 -9.44
CA ILE A 336 0.12 18.98 -9.22
C ILE A 336 1.32 19.78 -9.71
N ASP A 337 1.08 20.76 -10.55
CA ASP A 337 2.13 21.71 -10.97
C ASP A 337 2.42 22.71 -9.84
N ILE A 338 3.40 22.39 -9.02
CA ILE A 338 3.87 23.22 -7.91
C ILE A 338 5.04 24.16 -8.30
N GLY A 339 5.38 24.22 -9.60
CA GLY A 339 6.53 24.95 -10.10
C GLY A 339 7.82 24.12 -10.12
N GLY A 340 8.92 24.73 -10.54
CA GLY A 340 10.25 24.11 -10.51
C GLY A 340 10.85 24.22 -9.12
N LEU A 341 11.14 23.07 -8.52
CA LEU A 341 11.86 23.00 -7.25
C LEU A 341 13.35 22.73 -7.53
N ASP A 342 14.21 23.22 -6.66
CA ASP A 342 15.66 23.05 -6.77
C ASP A 342 16.11 21.76 -6.08
N ALA A 343 15.46 21.37 -4.99
CA ALA A 343 15.79 20.18 -4.23
C ALA A 343 14.57 19.41 -3.72
N VAL A 344 14.78 18.10 -3.55
CA VAL A 344 13.85 17.20 -2.87
C VAL A 344 14.58 16.50 -1.72
N PHE A 345 13.96 16.43 -0.57
CA PHE A 345 14.40 15.66 0.59
C PHE A 345 13.43 14.50 0.83
N LEU A 346 13.97 13.31 1.03
CA LEU A 346 13.22 12.09 1.33
C LEU A 346 13.61 11.59 2.73
N ASN A 347 12.68 11.61 3.67
CA ASN A 347 12.89 11.07 5.01
C ASN A 347 12.53 9.58 5.05
N GLY A 348 13.47 8.74 4.77
CA GLY A 348 13.31 7.32 4.50
C GLY A 348 12.94 7.01 3.05
N TYR A 349 13.05 5.76 2.67
CA TYR A 349 12.60 5.27 1.37
C TYR A 349 11.06 5.38 1.26
N PRO A 350 10.52 5.94 0.17
CA PRO A 350 9.07 6.14 0.00
C PRO A 350 8.22 4.86 -0.09
N GLY A 351 8.87 3.70 0.00
CA GLY A 351 8.21 2.40 -0.04
C GLY A 351 8.17 1.77 -1.43
N THR A 352 8.35 2.55 -2.49
CA THR A 352 8.49 2.05 -3.86
C THR A 352 9.52 2.83 -4.66
N ILE A 353 10.16 2.17 -5.63
CA ILE A 353 11.08 2.83 -6.60
C ILE A 353 10.29 3.84 -7.43
N CYS A 354 9.08 3.48 -7.82
CA CYS A 354 8.18 4.35 -8.57
C CYS A 354 7.91 5.66 -7.81
N ALA A 355 7.51 5.60 -6.53
CA ALA A 355 7.31 6.78 -5.68
C ALA A 355 8.61 7.57 -5.49
N THR A 356 9.75 6.88 -5.26
CA THR A 356 11.05 7.53 -5.12
C THR A 356 11.41 8.35 -6.36
N ARG A 357 11.23 7.79 -7.55
CA ARG A 357 11.47 8.48 -8.82
C ARG A 357 10.47 9.62 -9.06
N GLN A 358 9.22 9.47 -8.65
CA GLN A 358 8.19 10.51 -8.75
C GLN A 358 8.47 11.69 -7.82
N GLU A 359 8.77 11.39 -6.56
CA GLU A 359 9.11 12.42 -5.58
C GLU A 359 10.40 13.14 -5.96
N ALA A 360 11.47 12.41 -6.31
CA ALA A 360 12.72 12.99 -6.81
C ALA A 360 12.50 13.81 -8.09
N GLY A 361 11.56 13.39 -8.94
CA GLY A 361 11.17 14.09 -10.17
C GLY A 361 10.47 15.44 -9.97
N ARG A 362 10.14 15.81 -8.73
CA ARG A 362 9.60 17.14 -8.39
C ARG A 362 10.63 18.25 -8.50
N ALA A 363 11.91 17.92 -8.40
CA ALA A 363 13.00 18.85 -8.67
C ALA A 363 13.49 18.78 -10.13
N GLY A 364 14.15 19.83 -10.60
CA GLY A 364 14.81 19.86 -11.92
C GLY A 364 13.90 20.10 -13.12
N ARG A 365 12.73 20.68 -12.93
CA ARG A 365 11.88 21.10 -14.05
C ARG A 365 12.56 22.21 -14.84
N LYS A 366 12.44 22.17 -16.18
CA LYS A 366 13.04 23.10 -17.15
C LYS A 366 14.51 22.85 -17.49
N GLY A 367 15.04 21.63 -17.23
CA GLY A 367 16.42 21.26 -17.60
C GLY A 367 17.52 21.81 -16.68
N ASN A 368 17.17 22.44 -15.56
CA ASN A 368 18.15 22.88 -14.57
C ASN A 368 18.64 21.68 -13.73
N PRO A 369 19.90 21.69 -13.27
CA PRO A 369 20.40 20.73 -12.30
C PRO A 369 19.52 20.68 -11.05
N SER A 370 19.29 19.49 -10.52
CA SER A 370 18.46 19.29 -9.35
C SER A 370 19.09 18.33 -8.35
N PHE A 371 18.71 18.49 -7.08
CA PHE A 371 19.24 17.69 -5.99
C PHE A 371 18.12 16.89 -5.35
N CYS A 372 18.38 15.59 -5.13
CA CYS A 372 17.54 14.74 -4.30
C CYS A 372 18.41 14.13 -3.20
N ILE A 373 17.98 14.25 -1.96
CA ILE A 373 18.67 13.69 -0.80
C ILE A 373 17.71 12.75 -0.09
N LEU A 374 18.03 11.45 -0.07
CA LEU A 374 17.35 10.43 0.69
C LEU A 374 18.13 10.18 1.99
N GLU A 375 17.52 10.46 3.11
CA GLU A 375 18.05 10.13 4.44
C GLU A 375 17.47 8.80 4.89
N ALA A 376 18.29 7.77 4.95
CA ALA A 376 17.85 6.40 5.20
C ALA A 376 17.42 6.18 6.65
N GLY A 377 16.35 5.42 6.83
CA GLY A 377 15.91 4.90 8.12
C GLY A 377 16.73 3.70 8.59
N SER A 378 16.47 3.25 9.81
CA SER A 378 17.13 2.06 10.38
C SER A 378 16.43 0.74 10.01
N ASN A 379 15.44 0.73 9.13
CA ASN A 379 14.77 -0.51 8.70
C ASN A 379 15.61 -1.27 7.65
N PRO A 380 15.38 -2.59 7.47
CA PRO A 380 16.16 -3.41 6.53
C PRO A 380 16.12 -2.91 5.09
N LEU A 381 14.97 -2.40 4.65
CA LEU A 381 14.76 -1.95 3.28
C LEU A 381 15.57 -0.69 2.95
N ASP A 382 15.51 0.34 3.81
CA ASP A 382 16.33 1.55 3.65
C ASP A 382 17.81 1.21 3.66
N GLN A 383 18.24 0.30 4.54
CA GLN A 383 19.62 -0.10 4.65
C GLN A 383 20.07 -0.97 3.47
N TYR A 384 19.17 -1.75 2.86
CA TYR A 384 19.43 -2.47 1.63
C TYR A 384 19.70 -1.50 0.47
N ILE A 385 18.88 -0.45 0.34
CA ILE A 385 19.07 0.59 -0.67
C ILE A 385 20.37 1.38 -0.46
N CYS A 386 20.82 1.59 0.79
CA CYS A 386 22.13 2.19 1.06
C CYS A 386 23.29 1.33 0.54
N GLN A 387 23.14 0.00 0.53
CA GLN A 387 24.13 -0.94 0.01
C GLN A 387 24.05 -1.07 -1.52
N HIS A 388 22.85 -0.93 -2.07
CA HIS A 388 22.51 -1.13 -3.49
C HIS A 388 21.81 0.09 -4.09
N PRO A 389 22.47 1.26 -4.16
CA PRO A 389 21.87 2.49 -4.71
C PRO A 389 21.48 2.37 -6.18
N GLU A 390 22.09 1.45 -6.94
CA GLU A 390 21.78 1.17 -8.34
C GLU A 390 20.31 0.74 -8.56
N TYR A 391 19.67 0.11 -7.59
CA TYR A 391 18.26 -0.30 -7.70
C TYR A 391 17.30 0.86 -7.95
N ILE A 392 17.63 2.07 -7.47
CA ILE A 392 16.74 3.21 -7.68
C ILE A 392 16.68 3.62 -9.16
N TYR A 393 17.76 3.43 -9.93
CA TYR A 393 17.84 3.93 -11.29
C TYR A 393 18.05 2.85 -12.36
N GLU A 394 18.77 1.78 -12.06
CA GLU A 394 19.15 0.76 -13.03
C GLU A 394 18.14 -0.37 -13.12
N ASN A 395 17.56 -0.78 -11.99
CA ASN A 395 16.62 -1.86 -11.89
C ASN A 395 15.20 -1.35 -11.55
N ASN A 396 14.20 -2.03 -12.03
CA ASN A 396 12.82 -1.84 -11.59
C ASN A 396 12.16 -3.21 -11.37
N PRO A 397 12.41 -3.84 -10.20
CA PRO A 397 11.85 -5.15 -9.90
C PRO A 397 10.37 -5.09 -9.52
N GLU A 398 9.84 -3.89 -9.23
CA GLU A 398 8.51 -3.70 -8.68
C GLU A 398 7.41 -4.03 -9.68
N GLN A 399 6.45 -4.81 -9.22
CA GLN A 399 5.26 -5.18 -9.99
C GLN A 399 4.00 -4.75 -9.25
N ALA A 400 3.16 -3.99 -9.94
CA ALA A 400 1.84 -3.64 -9.44
C ALA A 400 0.90 -4.83 -9.68
N LEU A 401 0.45 -5.45 -8.60
CA LEU A 401 -0.40 -6.63 -8.63
C LEU A 401 -1.83 -6.27 -8.29
N ILE A 402 -2.77 -6.91 -8.97
CA ILE A 402 -4.21 -6.85 -8.71
C ILE A 402 -4.82 -8.24 -8.90
N ASP A 403 -5.86 -8.52 -8.13
CA ASP A 403 -6.72 -9.69 -8.32
C ASP A 403 -8.18 -9.26 -8.48
N PRO A 404 -8.67 -9.08 -9.72
CA PRO A 404 -10.06 -8.77 -9.98
C PRO A 404 -11.03 -9.87 -9.52
N ASN A 405 -10.53 -11.08 -9.35
CA ASN A 405 -11.32 -12.27 -8.99
C ASN A 405 -11.25 -12.59 -7.49
N ASN A 406 -10.59 -11.74 -6.69
CA ASN A 406 -10.65 -11.86 -5.23
C ASN A 406 -12.11 -12.04 -4.78
N SER A 407 -12.38 -13.08 -3.99
CA SER A 407 -13.73 -13.53 -3.67
C SER A 407 -14.59 -12.44 -3.00
N GLU A 408 -14.00 -11.70 -2.05
CA GLU A 408 -14.73 -10.65 -1.31
C GLU A 408 -15.01 -9.44 -2.21
N ILE A 409 -14.02 -9.01 -2.98
CA ILE A 409 -14.15 -7.87 -3.91
C ILE A 409 -15.14 -8.19 -5.02
N LEU A 410 -15.00 -9.36 -5.65
CA LEU A 410 -15.86 -9.80 -6.74
C LEU A 410 -17.33 -9.88 -6.29
N ARG A 411 -17.58 -10.49 -5.13
CA ARG A 411 -18.93 -10.62 -4.55
C ARG A 411 -19.59 -9.25 -4.34
N MET A 412 -18.88 -8.29 -3.72
CA MET A 412 -19.39 -6.94 -3.51
C MET A 412 -19.66 -6.20 -4.83
N GLN A 413 -18.76 -6.32 -5.79
CA GLN A 413 -18.87 -5.64 -7.09
C GLN A 413 -19.94 -6.28 -7.98
N LEU A 414 -20.15 -7.59 -7.86
CA LEU A 414 -21.24 -8.29 -8.55
C LEU A 414 -22.60 -7.83 -8.02
N LEU A 415 -22.76 -7.66 -6.70
CA LEU A 415 -23.97 -7.09 -6.10
C LEU A 415 -24.23 -5.66 -6.61
N CYS A 416 -23.21 -4.82 -6.74
CA CYS A 416 -23.31 -3.51 -7.36
C CYS A 416 -23.79 -3.61 -8.83
N ALA A 417 -23.21 -4.52 -9.61
CA ALA A 417 -23.55 -4.73 -11.01
C ALA A 417 -25.01 -5.18 -11.21
N ILE A 418 -25.51 -6.06 -10.32
CA ILE A 418 -26.91 -6.54 -10.32
C ILE A 418 -27.87 -5.41 -9.94
N SER A 419 -27.49 -4.56 -8.99
CA SER A 419 -28.32 -3.44 -8.54
C SER A 419 -28.40 -2.30 -9.56
N GLU A 420 -27.36 -2.13 -10.37
CA GLU A 420 -27.36 -1.17 -11.49
C GLU A 420 -28.26 -1.64 -12.61
N MET A 421 -28.25 -2.92 -12.88
CA MET A 421 -29.02 -3.52 -13.94
C MET A 421 -29.18 -5.03 -13.72
N ALA A 422 -30.41 -5.53 -13.83
CA ALA A 422 -30.71 -6.94 -13.71
C ALA A 422 -29.72 -7.81 -14.51
N PHE A 423 -29.17 -8.82 -13.85
CA PHE A 423 -28.17 -9.72 -14.44
C PHE A 423 -28.88 -10.93 -15.05
N LYS A 424 -28.59 -11.20 -16.32
CA LYS A 424 -29.28 -12.27 -17.03
C LYS A 424 -28.64 -13.62 -16.74
N GLU A 425 -29.42 -14.68 -16.67
CA GLU A 425 -28.91 -16.04 -16.60
C GLU A 425 -28.06 -16.36 -17.85
N GLY A 426 -26.89 -16.93 -17.66
CA GLY A 426 -25.91 -17.16 -18.74
C GLY A 426 -25.06 -15.95 -19.12
N GLU A 427 -25.28 -14.76 -18.50
CA GLU A 427 -24.48 -13.57 -18.76
C GLU A 427 -23.10 -13.69 -18.09
N ASN A 428 -22.03 -13.34 -18.81
CA ASN A 428 -20.68 -13.28 -18.27
C ASN A 428 -20.43 -11.95 -17.55
N PHE A 429 -19.53 -11.95 -16.55
CA PHE A 429 -19.08 -10.73 -15.88
C PHE A 429 -17.60 -10.44 -16.19
N GLY A 430 -17.36 -9.60 -17.17
CA GLY A 430 -16.03 -9.43 -17.76
C GLY A 430 -15.57 -10.72 -18.46
N ALA A 431 -14.36 -11.18 -18.15
CA ALA A 431 -13.83 -12.45 -18.65
C ALA A 431 -14.40 -13.68 -17.92
N LEU A 432 -15.03 -13.50 -16.76
CA LEU A 432 -15.61 -14.61 -15.99
C LEU A 432 -16.89 -15.11 -16.66
N SER A 433 -16.93 -16.42 -16.89
CA SER A 433 -18.11 -17.13 -17.37
C SER A 433 -19.21 -17.15 -16.29
N PHE A 434 -20.46 -17.36 -16.73
CA PHE A 434 -21.57 -17.51 -15.79
C PHE A 434 -21.35 -18.64 -14.78
N ALA A 435 -20.73 -19.75 -15.18
CA ALA A 435 -20.43 -20.87 -14.29
C ALA A 435 -19.48 -20.48 -13.15
N GLU A 436 -18.49 -19.62 -13.42
CA GLU A 436 -17.52 -19.15 -12.40
C GLU A 436 -18.16 -18.20 -11.39
N ILE A 437 -19.15 -17.42 -11.79
CA ILE A 437 -19.83 -16.46 -10.89
C ILE A 437 -21.06 -17.05 -10.21
N GLN A 438 -21.53 -18.21 -10.62
CA GLN A 438 -22.78 -18.82 -10.14
C GLN A 438 -22.79 -19.05 -8.62
N GLY A 439 -21.67 -19.47 -8.05
CA GLY A 439 -21.54 -19.65 -6.58
C GLY A 439 -21.76 -18.35 -5.81
N TYR A 440 -21.27 -17.22 -6.33
CA TYR A 440 -21.49 -15.90 -5.73
C TYR A 440 -22.95 -15.46 -5.85
N LEU A 441 -23.61 -15.75 -6.96
CA LEU A 441 -25.05 -15.45 -7.15
C LEU A 441 -25.90 -16.23 -6.15
N TYR A 442 -25.59 -17.50 -5.90
CA TYR A 442 -26.29 -18.30 -4.91
C TYR A 442 -26.06 -17.78 -3.48
N SER A 443 -24.83 -17.42 -3.11
CA SER A 443 -24.55 -16.78 -1.82
C SER A 443 -25.38 -15.50 -1.62
N LEU A 444 -25.45 -14.63 -2.63
CA LEU A 444 -26.22 -13.40 -2.57
C LEU A 444 -27.74 -13.66 -2.50
N LEU A 445 -28.25 -14.74 -3.11
CA LEU A 445 -29.63 -15.20 -3.00
C LEU A 445 -29.96 -15.69 -1.58
N ASP A 446 -29.10 -16.54 -1.01
CA ASP A 446 -29.27 -17.11 0.33
C ASP A 446 -29.26 -16.03 1.41
N GLU A 447 -28.46 -14.99 1.22
CA GLU A 447 -28.41 -13.80 2.09
C GLU A 447 -29.61 -12.85 1.89
N GLY A 448 -30.46 -13.10 0.89
CA GLY A 448 -31.61 -12.27 0.59
C GLY A 448 -31.27 -10.88 0.01
N LEU A 449 -30.08 -10.70 -0.55
CA LEU A 449 -29.63 -9.45 -1.16
C LEU A 449 -30.10 -9.28 -2.61
N ILE A 450 -30.36 -10.39 -3.28
CA ILE A 450 -30.89 -10.43 -4.65
C ILE A 450 -32.07 -11.42 -4.72
N LYS A 451 -32.84 -11.33 -5.81
CA LYS A 451 -33.89 -12.30 -6.17
C LYS A 451 -33.65 -12.84 -7.58
N HIS A 452 -33.96 -14.12 -7.79
CA HIS A 452 -34.02 -14.70 -9.13
C HIS A 452 -35.49 -14.71 -9.60
N ILE A 453 -35.78 -13.97 -10.69
CA ILE A 453 -37.12 -13.89 -11.29
C ILE A 453 -36.98 -14.20 -12.77
N SER A 454 -37.64 -15.27 -13.20
CA SER A 454 -37.51 -15.83 -14.57
C SER A 454 -36.03 -16.15 -14.92
N ASP A 455 -35.45 -15.43 -15.86
CA ASP A 455 -34.07 -15.57 -16.31
C ASP A 455 -33.13 -14.48 -15.78
N ARG A 456 -33.51 -13.78 -14.68
CA ARG A 456 -32.78 -12.59 -14.20
C ARG A 456 -32.58 -12.56 -12.69
N TYR A 457 -31.40 -12.13 -12.31
CA TYR A 457 -31.06 -11.77 -10.93
C TYR A 457 -31.26 -10.27 -10.73
N ILE A 458 -32.00 -9.88 -9.72
CA ILE A 458 -32.43 -8.49 -9.43
C ILE A 458 -32.06 -8.13 -7.99
N GLY A 459 -31.47 -6.99 -7.76
CA GLY A 459 -31.17 -6.46 -6.42
C GLY A 459 -32.44 -6.10 -5.65
N ILE A 460 -32.45 -6.39 -4.34
CA ILE A 460 -33.61 -6.12 -3.46
C ILE A 460 -33.44 -4.84 -2.65
N SER A 461 -32.19 -4.36 -2.50
CA SER A 461 -31.84 -3.28 -1.58
C SER A 461 -32.53 -1.96 -1.95
N ASN A 462 -33.05 -1.26 -0.93
CA ASN A 462 -33.55 0.11 -1.04
C ASN A 462 -32.41 1.15 -1.05
N SER A 463 -31.17 0.73 -0.75
CA SER A 463 -29.94 1.54 -0.82
C SER A 463 -29.06 1.07 -1.98
N TYR A 464 -28.21 1.96 -2.48
CA TYR A 464 -27.24 1.58 -3.49
C TYR A 464 -26.08 0.83 -2.81
N PRO A 465 -25.83 -0.46 -3.13
CA PRO A 465 -24.72 -1.21 -2.54
C PRO A 465 -23.37 -0.53 -2.73
N ALA A 466 -23.19 0.19 -3.84
CA ALA A 466 -21.96 0.93 -4.11
C ALA A 466 -21.64 2.03 -3.07
N ALA A 467 -22.62 2.52 -2.31
CA ALA A 467 -22.38 3.48 -1.25
C ALA A 467 -21.70 2.84 -0.02
N ASP A 468 -21.91 1.54 0.16
CA ASP A 468 -21.37 0.77 1.28
C ASP A 468 -20.03 0.06 0.94
N VAL A 469 -19.63 0.09 -0.35
CA VAL A 469 -18.40 -0.52 -0.86
C VAL A 469 -17.32 0.53 -1.07
N SER A 470 -16.30 0.52 -0.22
CA SER A 470 -15.10 1.34 -0.41
C SER A 470 -14.17 0.71 -1.43
N LEU A 471 -13.72 1.47 -2.42
CA LEU A 471 -12.74 0.98 -3.40
C LEU A 471 -11.34 0.75 -2.81
N ARG A 472 -11.07 1.23 -1.59
CA ARG A 472 -9.75 1.12 -0.96
C ARG A 472 -9.65 0.04 0.10
N ASN A 473 -10.77 -0.64 0.40
CA ASN A 473 -10.84 -1.66 1.45
C ASN A 473 -11.54 -2.91 0.93
N ALA A 474 -11.05 -4.08 1.34
CA ALA A 474 -11.65 -5.38 0.99
C ALA A 474 -12.68 -5.88 2.02
N GLY A 475 -13.09 -5.05 2.99
CA GLY A 475 -14.00 -5.44 4.07
C GLY A 475 -14.88 -4.31 4.59
N ASN A 476 -15.61 -4.61 5.65
CA ASN A 476 -16.48 -3.66 6.34
C ASN A 476 -15.70 -2.51 6.98
N GLN A 477 -16.37 -1.36 7.17
CA GLN A 477 -15.82 -0.20 7.84
C GLN A 477 -16.56 0.10 9.16
N PHE A 478 -15.81 0.61 10.14
CA PHE A 478 -16.30 1.10 11.42
C PHE A 478 -16.23 2.63 11.44
N GLN A 479 -17.28 3.27 11.95
CA GLN A 479 -17.31 4.71 12.17
C GLN A 479 -16.56 5.06 13.45
N ILE A 480 -15.69 6.06 13.39
CA ILE A 480 -15.03 6.64 14.57
C ILE A 480 -15.76 7.92 14.93
N LEU A 481 -16.33 7.94 16.14
CA LEU A 481 -17.15 9.04 16.64
C LEU A 481 -16.45 9.69 17.85
N ALA A 482 -16.34 11.02 17.84
CA ALA A 482 -15.93 11.83 18.97
C ALA A 482 -17.06 12.83 19.26
N ASP A 483 -17.54 12.90 20.51
CA ASP A 483 -18.70 13.73 20.89
C ASP A 483 -19.92 13.54 19.95
N ASN A 484 -20.17 12.30 19.50
CA ASN A 484 -21.18 11.94 18.50
C ASN A 484 -20.96 12.53 17.08
N GLU A 485 -19.86 13.20 16.84
CA GLU A 485 -19.49 13.65 15.50
C GLU A 485 -18.58 12.64 14.81
N LEU A 486 -18.77 12.44 13.50
CA LEU A 486 -17.95 11.52 12.71
C LEU A 486 -16.58 12.15 12.46
N VAL A 487 -15.54 11.58 13.05
CA VAL A 487 -14.13 12.01 12.86
C VAL A 487 -13.37 11.15 11.85
N GLY A 488 -13.83 9.93 11.56
CA GLY A 488 -13.14 9.08 10.62
C GLY A 488 -13.75 7.71 10.45
N TRP A 489 -13.01 6.87 9.72
CA TRP A 489 -13.35 5.48 9.45
C TRP A 489 -12.13 4.60 9.65
N VAL A 490 -12.36 3.38 10.11
CA VAL A 490 -11.34 2.33 10.22
C VAL A 490 -11.89 1.03 9.63
N ASP A 491 -11.06 0.29 8.91
CA ASP A 491 -11.46 -1.00 8.34
C ASP A 491 -11.53 -2.10 9.42
N SER A 492 -12.29 -3.17 9.12
CA SER A 492 -12.50 -4.28 10.05
C SER A 492 -11.21 -5.01 10.43
N GLY A 493 -10.22 -5.08 9.53
CA GLY A 493 -8.93 -5.72 9.80
C GLY A 493 -8.02 -4.88 10.71
N SER A 494 -8.26 -3.56 10.76
CA SER A 494 -7.46 -2.64 11.58
C SER A 494 -8.14 -2.24 12.89
N VAL A 495 -9.46 -2.39 12.98
CA VAL A 495 -10.22 -1.85 14.11
C VAL A 495 -9.76 -2.37 15.47
N LYS A 496 -9.46 -3.65 15.58
CA LYS A 496 -9.08 -4.27 16.86
C LYS A 496 -7.70 -3.83 17.35
N TRP A 497 -6.74 -3.63 16.46
CA TRP A 497 -5.40 -3.23 16.89
C TRP A 497 -5.23 -1.71 16.98
N MET A 498 -6.01 -0.92 16.21
CA MET A 498 -5.94 0.55 16.24
C MET A 498 -6.86 1.17 17.29
N THR A 499 -8.01 0.53 17.55
CA THR A 499 -9.09 1.11 18.36
C THR A 499 -9.64 0.12 19.38
N HIS A 500 -8.78 -0.73 19.96
CA HIS A 500 -9.15 -1.55 21.10
C HIS A 500 -9.58 -0.67 22.29
N PRO A 501 -10.35 -1.19 23.24
CA PRO A 501 -10.65 -0.45 24.48
C PRO A 501 -9.37 0.10 25.10
N GLU A 502 -9.41 1.35 25.57
CA GLU A 502 -8.29 2.11 26.14
C GLU A 502 -7.14 2.46 25.17
N ALA A 503 -7.28 2.17 23.88
CA ALA A 503 -6.31 2.64 22.88
C ALA A 503 -6.26 4.17 22.84
N ILE A 504 -5.05 4.72 22.68
CA ILE A 504 -4.87 6.15 22.43
C ILE A 504 -4.89 6.41 20.94
N TYR A 505 -5.97 7.01 20.49
CA TYR A 505 -6.17 7.40 19.10
C TYR A 505 -5.68 8.82 18.87
N LEU A 506 -4.82 9.02 17.88
CA LEU A 506 -4.26 10.33 17.52
C LEU A 506 -5.03 10.93 16.33
N HIS A 507 -5.62 12.11 16.54
CA HIS A 507 -6.34 12.80 15.48
C HIS A 507 -6.05 14.30 15.52
N GLN A 508 -5.53 14.87 14.42
CA GLN A 508 -5.19 16.30 14.28
C GLN A 508 -4.30 16.86 15.40
N GLY A 509 -3.33 16.05 15.87
CA GLY A 509 -2.42 16.44 16.95
C GLY A 509 -3.01 16.31 18.36
N GLU A 510 -4.29 15.97 18.49
CA GLU A 510 -4.98 15.70 19.75
C GLU A 510 -4.96 14.21 20.09
N THR A 511 -5.01 13.90 21.38
CA THR A 511 -5.08 12.53 21.90
C THR A 511 -6.49 12.22 22.37
N TRP A 512 -7.01 11.05 21.96
CA TRP A 512 -8.33 10.55 22.30
C TRP A 512 -8.20 9.14 22.87
N ILE A 513 -8.96 8.80 23.88
CA ILE A 513 -9.04 7.42 24.38
C ILE A 513 -10.26 6.73 23.79
N VAL A 514 -10.07 5.48 23.35
CA VAL A 514 -11.17 4.63 22.91
C VAL A 514 -11.93 4.13 24.13
N LYS A 515 -13.14 4.60 24.30
CA LYS A 515 -14.03 4.19 25.38
C LYS A 515 -14.76 2.90 25.08
N GLU A 516 -15.26 2.78 23.84
CA GLU A 516 -16.08 1.66 23.44
C GLU A 516 -15.81 1.27 21.98
N LEU A 517 -15.75 -0.04 21.75
CA LEU A 517 -15.71 -0.65 20.42
C LEU A 517 -16.94 -1.56 20.26
N ASP A 518 -17.95 -1.05 19.54
CA ASP A 518 -19.20 -1.79 19.26
C ASP A 518 -19.12 -2.48 17.89
N PHE A 519 -18.98 -3.81 17.92
CA PHE A 519 -18.94 -4.64 16.72
C PHE A 519 -20.30 -4.74 16.03
N GLY A 520 -21.41 -4.69 16.78
CA GLY A 520 -22.76 -4.81 16.25
C GLY A 520 -23.19 -3.59 15.44
N GLN A 521 -22.93 -2.39 15.96
CA GLN A 521 -23.21 -1.14 15.28
C GLN A 521 -22.05 -0.66 14.37
N LYS A 522 -20.92 -1.34 14.40
CA LYS A 522 -19.67 -0.96 13.70
C LYS A 522 -19.24 0.47 14.03
N LYS A 523 -19.13 0.77 15.33
CA LYS A 523 -18.78 2.08 15.85
C LYS A 523 -17.65 2.00 16.86
N VAL A 524 -16.82 3.04 16.86
CA VAL A 524 -15.77 3.31 17.85
C VAL A 524 -16.10 4.64 18.50
N ILE A 525 -16.19 4.67 19.80
CA ILE A 525 -16.52 5.89 20.57
C ILE A 525 -15.24 6.39 21.23
N LEU A 526 -14.91 7.65 20.97
CA LEU A 526 -13.73 8.34 21.50
C LEU A 526 -14.13 9.36 22.56
N GLU A 527 -13.28 9.52 23.59
CA GLU A 527 -13.32 10.62 24.53
C GLU A 527 -11.99 11.40 24.52
N PRO A 528 -11.99 12.73 24.68
CA PRO A 528 -10.76 13.50 24.70
C PRO A 528 -9.94 13.18 25.95
N ILE A 529 -8.62 13.05 25.80
CA ILE A 529 -7.69 12.79 26.89
C ILE A 529 -6.36 13.51 26.64
N GLN A 530 -5.70 13.99 27.70
CA GLN A 530 -4.34 14.52 27.59
C GLN A 530 -3.36 13.57 28.27
N VAL A 531 -2.54 12.92 27.46
CA VAL A 531 -1.53 11.95 27.93
C VAL A 531 -0.20 12.18 27.22
N ASN A 532 0.88 11.69 27.82
CA ASN A 532 2.24 11.76 27.25
C ASN A 532 2.72 10.43 26.68
N TYR A 533 1.78 9.53 26.38
CA TYR A 533 2.04 8.21 25.82
C TYR A 533 1.04 7.87 24.70
N TYR A 534 1.37 6.85 23.94
CA TYR A 534 0.45 6.19 23.00
C TYR A 534 0.42 4.69 23.29
N THR A 535 -0.58 3.99 22.75
CA THR A 535 -0.72 2.54 22.92
C THR A 535 -0.26 1.78 21.68
N GLN A 536 0.27 0.59 21.90
CA GLN A 536 0.64 -0.36 20.85
C GLN A 536 0.07 -1.73 21.20
N ALA A 537 -0.81 -2.25 20.36
CA ALA A 537 -1.41 -3.57 20.55
C ALA A 537 -0.37 -4.69 20.49
N ILE A 538 -0.60 -5.74 21.29
CA ILE A 538 0.14 -6.99 21.26
C ILE A 538 -0.76 -8.02 20.57
N GLN A 539 -0.25 -8.59 19.49
CA GLN A 539 -0.99 -9.48 18.61
C GLN A 539 -0.37 -10.87 18.61
N TYR A 540 -1.22 -11.87 18.63
CA TYR A 540 -0.88 -13.27 18.38
C TYR A 540 -1.50 -13.75 17.08
N THR A 541 -0.73 -14.49 16.26
CA THR A 541 -1.17 -14.98 14.96
C THR A 541 -1.01 -16.50 14.89
N GLU A 542 -2.06 -17.19 14.47
CA GLU A 542 -2.06 -18.61 14.11
C GLU A 542 -2.40 -18.76 12.63
N ILE A 543 -1.79 -19.74 11.96
CA ILE A 543 -2.05 -20.01 10.55
C ILE A 543 -2.39 -21.49 10.37
N GLY A 544 -3.53 -21.76 9.73
CA GLY A 544 -3.98 -23.09 9.31
C GLY A 544 -3.95 -23.23 7.80
N LEU A 545 -3.62 -24.41 7.29
CA LEU A 545 -3.67 -24.72 5.86
C LEU A 545 -5.09 -25.07 5.45
N ASP A 546 -5.63 -24.38 4.44
CA ASP A 546 -6.92 -24.71 3.82
C ASP A 546 -6.71 -25.51 2.53
N ASP A 547 -5.82 -25.05 1.64
CA ASP A 547 -5.56 -25.71 0.35
C ASP A 547 -4.13 -25.43 -0.13
N LEU A 548 -3.43 -26.48 -0.54
CA LEU A 548 -2.07 -26.40 -1.10
C LEU A 548 -2.15 -26.30 -2.62
N LEU A 549 -1.77 -25.15 -3.17
CA LEU A 549 -1.86 -24.89 -4.60
C LEU A 549 -0.57 -25.23 -5.36
N LYS A 550 0.59 -24.91 -4.79
CA LYS A 550 1.92 -25.17 -5.40
C LYS A 550 2.88 -25.71 -4.35
N LEU A 551 3.70 -26.67 -4.75
CA LEU A 551 4.78 -27.25 -3.94
C LEU A 551 5.97 -27.52 -4.82
N GLU A 552 7.16 -27.07 -4.40
CA GLU A 552 8.41 -27.29 -5.11
C GLU A 552 9.54 -27.58 -4.13
N ASN A 553 10.38 -28.57 -4.43
CA ASN A 553 11.58 -28.80 -3.66
C ASN A 553 12.62 -27.73 -4.00
N VAL A 554 13.22 -27.15 -2.97
CA VAL A 554 14.31 -26.19 -3.07
C VAL A 554 15.47 -26.65 -2.21
N THR A 555 16.63 -26.06 -2.37
CA THR A 555 17.78 -26.36 -1.50
C THR A 555 17.39 -26.17 -0.03
N GLY A 556 17.77 -27.07 0.82
CA GLY A 556 17.50 -27.00 2.27
C GLY A 556 16.07 -27.22 2.71
N GLY A 557 15.10 -27.39 1.77
CA GLY A 557 13.70 -27.52 2.15
C GLY A 557 12.72 -27.56 0.99
N ARG A 558 11.55 -26.96 1.22
CA ARG A 558 10.47 -26.85 0.21
C ARG A 558 9.88 -25.47 0.24
N LYS A 559 9.53 -24.93 -0.92
CA LYS A 559 8.67 -23.75 -1.03
C LYS A 559 7.25 -24.16 -1.37
N HIS A 560 6.31 -23.44 -0.81
CA HIS A 560 4.89 -23.74 -0.90
C HIS A 560 4.12 -22.46 -1.23
N PHE A 561 2.98 -22.62 -1.87
CA PHE A 561 1.99 -21.57 -2.05
C PHE A 561 0.60 -22.18 -1.91
N GLY A 562 -0.29 -21.54 -1.18
CA GLY A 562 -1.62 -22.06 -0.93
C GLY A 562 -2.56 -21.08 -0.25
N LYS A 563 -3.78 -21.57 -0.01
CA LYS A 563 -4.80 -20.87 0.75
C LYS A 563 -4.65 -21.23 2.23
N VAL A 564 -4.79 -20.23 3.08
CA VAL A 564 -4.60 -20.36 4.53
C VAL A 564 -5.67 -19.58 5.27
N THR A 565 -6.02 -20.09 6.44
CA THR A 565 -6.81 -19.36 7.44
C THR A 565 -5.87 -18.77 8.48
N VAL A 566 -5.84 -17.45 8.56
CA VAL A 566 -5.07 -16.67 9.54
C VAL A 566 -6.02 -16.24 10.65
N SER A 567 -5.69 -16.59 11.89
CA SER A 567 -6.41 -16.18 13.10
C SER A 567 -5.52 -15.23 13.91
N ARG A 568 -5.98 -13.99 14.10
CA ARG A 568 -5.27 -12.96 14.87
C ARG A 568 -6.05 -12.60 16.12
N THR A 569 -5.38 -12.65 17.27
CA THR A 569 -5.95 -12.26 18.56
C THR A 569 -5.14 -11.12 19.14
N ILE A 570 -5.79 -10.03 19.52
CA ILE A 570 -5.16 -8.97 20.29
C ILE A 570 -5.22 -9.39 21.76
N THR A 571 -4.07 -9.70 22.34
CA THR A 571 -3.95 -10.25 23.70
C THR A 571 -3.65 -9.19 24.74
N GLY A 572 -3.32 -7.96 24.32
CA GLY A 572 -3.00 -6.84 25.21
C GLY A 572 -2.45 -5.65 24.46
N PHE A 573 -1.96 -4.68 25.21
CA PHE A 573 -1.27 -3.52 24.65
C PHE A 573 -0.20 -2.99 25.60
N LYS A 574 0.78 -2.26 25.02
CA LYS A 574 1.83 -1.53 25.74
C LYS A 574 1.53 -0.03 25.69
N LYS A 575 1.74 0.67 26.80
CA LYS A 575 1.77 2.14 26.85
C LYS A 575 3.21 2.60 26.64
N LEU A 576 3.46 3.34 25.58
CA LEU A 576 4.78 3.81 25.17
C LEU A 576 4.85 5.33 25.31
N ARG A 577 5.83 5.85 26.06
CA ARG A 577 6.05 7.28 26.20
C ARG A 577 6.38 7.93 24.86
N PHE A 578 5.77 9.07 24.57
CA PHE A 578 6.15 9.85 23.39
C PHE A 578 7.65 10.21 23.45
N TYR A 579 8.31 10.19 22.31
CA TYR A 579 9.72 10.52 22.07
C TYR A 579 10.75 9.52 22.60
N THR A 580 10.61 8.99 23.80
CA THR A 580 11.59 8.06 24.39
C THR A 580 11.30 6.60 24.07
N LEU A 581 10.07 6.27 23.69
CA LEU A 581 9.57 4.91 23.43
C LEU A 581 9.70 3.98 24.66
N GLU A 582 9.87 4.54 25.84
CA GLU A 582 9.90 3.81 27.08
C GLU A 582 8.57 3.12 27.33
N VAL A 583 8.59 1.82 27.62
CA VAL A 583 7.40 1.06 28.01
C VAL A 583 7.02 1.45 29.43
N LEU A 584 5.88 2.13 29.59
CA LEU A 584 5.37 2.56 30.89
C LEU A 584 4.61 1.44 31.59
N GLU A 585 3.78 0.74 30.82
CA GLU A 585 2.87 -0.28 31.33
C GLU A 585 2.46 -1.23 30.20
N GLN A 586 2.06 -2.45 30.58
CA GLN A 586 1.47 -3.42 29.65
C GLN A 586 0.17 -3.95 30.27
N GLU A 587 -0.90 -3.94 29.48
CA GLU A 587 -2.22 -4.40 29.90
C GLU A 587 -2.73 -5.53 29.01
N GLU A 588 -3.61 -6.38 29.58
CA GLU A 588 -4.22 -7.51 28.90
C GLU A 588 -5.56 -7.11 28.29
N LEU A 589 -5.88 -7.72 27.14
CA LEU A 589 -7.16 -7.58 26.46
C LEU A 589 -7.75 -8.96 26.17
N ASP A 590 -9.05 -9.09 26.29
CA ASP A 590 -9.81 -10.27 25.87
C ASP A 590 -10.74 -9.89 24.71
N LEU A 591 -10.17 -9.86 23.50
CA LEU A 591 -10.91 -9.58 22.28
C LEU A 591 -11.11 -10.87 21.48
N PRO A 592 -12.25 -11.02 20.78
CA PRO A 592 -12.47 -12.17 19.93
C PRO A 592 -11.42 -12.21 18.80
N PRO A 593 -10.95 -13.40 18.40
CA PRO A 593 -10.01 -13.51 17.30
C PRO A 593 -10.61 -12.93 16.00
N GLU A 594 -9.75 -12.40 15.16
CA GLU A 594 -10.06 -12.04 13.79
C GLU A 594 -9.61 -13.19 12.90
N VAL A 595 -10.55 -13.81 12.19
CA VAL A 595 -10.27 -14.92 11.29
C VAL A 595 -10.39 -14.45 9.85
N MET A 596 -9.35 -14.69 9.07
CA MET A 596 -9.26 -14.26 7.68
C MET A 596 -8.75 -15.41 6.82
N GLN A 597 -9.48 -15.76 5.77
CA GLN A 597 -8.97 -16.63 4.71
C GLN A 597 -8.18 -15.78 3.71
N THR A 598 -6.98 -16.26 3.37
CA THR A 598 -6.08 -15.52 2.45
C THR A 598 -5.13 -16.48 1.73
N GLN A 599 -4.15 -15.93 1.03
CA GLN A 599 -3.09 -16.66 0.36
C GLN A 599 -1.76 -16.47 1.10
N ALA A 600 -0.92 -17.51 1.10
CA ALA A 600 0.40 -17.47 1.69
C ALA A 600 1.44 -18.16 0.82
N TYR A 601 2.64 -17.63 0.87
CA TYR A 601 3.89 -18.26 0.46
C TYR A 601 4.67 -18.65 1.72
N TRP A 602 5.17 -19.87 1.76
CA TRP A 602 6.02 -20.29 2.89
C TRP A 602 7.15 -21.23 2.48
N ILE A 603 8.19 -21.20 3.28
CA ILE A 603 9.37 -22.06 3.19
C ILE A 603 9.32 -23.02 4.38
N SER A 604 9.40 -24.32 4.14
CA SER A 604 9.61 -25.30 5.18
C SER A 604 11.04 -25.83 5.12
N LEU A 605 11.69 -25.91 6.27
CA LEU A 605 13.04 -26.48 6.38
C LEU A 605 12.95 -28.02 6.39
N SER A 606 13.92 -28.68 5.73
CA SER A 606 14.03 -30.13 5.80
C SER A 606 14.61 -30.56 7.16
N GLY A 607 14.28 -31.78 7.60
CA GLY A 607 14.88 -32.33 8.83
C GLY A 607 16.40 -32.41 8.77
N GLU A 608 16.97 -32.67 7.57
CA GLU A 608 18.42 -32.67 7.35
C GLU A 608 19.05 -31.29 7.56
N THR A 609 18.39 -30.24 7.06
CA THR A 609 18.84 -28.84 7.27
C THR A 609 18.82 -28.47 8.74
N VAL A 610 17.73 -28.80 9.46
CA VAL A 610 17.64 -28.55 10.90
C VAL A 610 18.74 -29.29 11.65
N GLU A 611 19.02 -30.54 11.29
CA GLU A 611 20.06 -31.33 11.94
C GLU A 611 21.47 -30.80 11.68
N LYS A 612 21.75 -30.30 10.46
CA LYS A 612 23.02 -29.63 10.16
C LYS A 612 23.22 -28.37 11.02
N ILE A 613 22.19 -27.53 11.13
CA ILE A 613 22.26 -26.29 11.93
C ILE A 613 22.38 -26.62 13.43
N ARG A 614 21.68 -27.66 13.89
CA ARG A 614 21.77 -28.17 15.27
C ARG A 614 23.20 -28.64 15.58
N ASN A 615 23.80 -29.41 14.67
CA ASN A 615 25.18 -29.89 14.83
C ASN A 615 26.23 -28.77 14.85
N GLN A 616 25.90 -27.60 14.32
CA GLN A 616 26.73 -26.39 14.44
C GLN A 616 26.50 -25.64 15.76
N GLY A 617 25.55 -26.10 16.60
CA GLY A 617 25.19 -25.42 17.86
C GLY A 617 24.36 -24.14 17.67
N LEU A 618 23.80 -23.93 16.46
CA LEU A 618 23.12 -22.69 16.10
C LEU A 618 21.60 -22.80 16.15
N TRP A 619 21.02 -24.02 16.25
CA TRP A 619 19.59 -24.22 16.30
C TRP A 619 19.00 -23.90 17.67
N ALA A 620 18.23 -22.82 17.79
CA ALA A 620 17.71 -22.32 19.06
C ALA A 620 16.29 -22.84 19.42
N ASN A 621 15.62 -23.58 18.51
CA ASN A 621 14.21 -23.97 18.69
C ASN A 621 14.04 -25.37 19.34
N ASP A 622 15.10 -26.02 19.79
CA ASP A 622 15.00 -27.29 20.54
C ASP A 622 14.36 -27.08 21.92
N LYS A 623 13.65 -28.09 22.39
CA LYS A 623 13.12 -28.06 23.76
C LYS A 623 14.26 -27.88 24.75
N ASN A 624 14.06 -27.01 25.72
CA ASN A 624 15.02 -26.84 26.82
C ASN A 624 15.14 -28.18 27.57
N ASP A 625 16.36 -28.56 27.87
CA ASP A 625 16.62 -29.63 28.83
C ASP A 625 16.53 -29.04 30.24
N TYR A 626 15.38 -29.20 30.84
CA TYR A 626 15.14 -28.68 32.18
C TYR A 626 15.76 -29.55 33.29
N GLY A 627 16.48 -30.60 32.90
CA GLY A 627 17.17 -31.49 33.83
C GLY A 627 16.29 -32.58 34.45
N PRO A 628 16.93 -33.58 35.10
CA PRO A 628 16.25 -34.80 35.58
C PRO A 628 15.28 -34.58 36.74
N GLN A 629 15.31 -33.43 37.38
CA GLN A 629 14.41 -33.08 38.48
C GLN A 629 13.15 -32.35 38.04
N TRP A 630 13.00 -32.03 36.75
CA TRP A 630 11.92 -31.20 36.20
C TRP A 630 10.52 -31.74 36.55
N GLU A 631 10.29 -33.02 36.38
CA GLU A 631 8.98 -33.61 36.71
C GLU A 631 8.57 -33.45 38.20
N LYS A 632 9.56 -33.61 39.09
CA LYS A 632 9.29 -33.38 40.54
C LYS A 632 9.07 -31.92 40.86
N LEU A 633 9.78 -31.04 40.16
CA LEU A 633 9.66 -29.59 40.33
C LEU A 633 8.31 -29.10 39.83
N THR A 634 7.91 -29.52 38.64
CA THR A 634 6.62 -29.13 38.06
C THR A 634 5.46 -29.58 38.95
N GLU A 635 5.55 -30.75 39.54
CA GLU A 635 4.52 -31.24 40.47
C GLU A 635 4.45 -30.40 41.74
N LYS A 636 5.59 -29.97 42.29
CA LYS A 636 5.66 -29.02 43.44
C LYS A 636 5.01 -27.68 43.10
N ILE A 637 5.25 -27.15 41.88
CA ILE A 637 4.64 -25.87 41.46
C ILE A 637 3.13 -26.00 41.31
N ARG A 638 2.63 -27.12 40.71
CA ARG A 638 1.20 -27.38 40.64
C ARG A 638 0.56 -27.49 42.03
N GLN A 639 1.20 -28.14 42.96
CA GLN A 639 0.75 -28.21 44.36
C GLN A 639 0.74 -26.85 45.04
N ARG A 640 1.78 -26.06 44.85
CA ARG A 640 1.89 -24.69 45.39
C ARG A 640 0.70 -23.82 44.93
N GLU A 641 0.28 -23.95 43.68
CA GLU A 641 -0.85 -23.23 43.10
C GLU A 641 -2.21 -23.93 43.36
N ASN A 642 -2.25 -24.96 44.22
CA ASN A 642 -3.47 -25.75 44.54
C ASN A 642 -4.14 -26.36 43.30
N TYR A 643 -3.37 -26.78 42.32
CA TYR A 643 -3.83 -27.29 41.01
C TYR A 643 -4.77 -26.31 40.30
N ARG A 644 -4.52 -25.03 40.42
CA ARG A 644 -5.27 -23.97 39.74
C ARG A 644 -4.32 -23.10 38.88
N CYS A 645 -4.82 -22.74 37.72
CA CYS A 645 -4.11 -21.78 36.88
C CYS A 645 -3.91 -20.46 37.66
N ARG A 646 -2.68 -20.01 37.78
CA ARG A 646 -2.32 -18.77 38.49
C ARG A 646 -3.00 -17.55 37.90
N ASN A 647 -3.25 -17.55 36.59
CA ASN A 647 -3.81 -16.40 35.87
C ASN A 647 -5.35 -16.38 35.88
N CYS A 648 -6.03 -17.48 35.53
CA CYS A 648 -7.48 -17.49 35.38
C CYS A 648 -8.23 -18.33 36.43
N GLY A 649 -7.50 -19.00 37.33
CA GLY A 649 -8.10 -19.80 38.40
C GLY A 649 -8.73 -21.14 38.00
N VAL A 650 -8.73 -21.50 36.70
CA VAL A 650 -9.31 -22.76 36.21
C VAL A 650 -8.53 -23.92 36.74
N THR A 651 -9.26 -25.03 37.07
CA THR A 651 -8.66 -26.31 37.49
C THR A 651 -8.65 -27.25 36.29
N GLY A 652 -7.62 -28.10 36.18
CA GLY A 652 -7.48 -29.09 35.10
C GLY A 652 -6.02 -29.37 34.77
N ASP A 653 -5.74 -29.70 33.52
CA ASP A 653 -4.37 -29.88 33.07
C ASP A 653 -3.63 -28.54 33.18
N LEU A 654 -2.54 -28.54 33.96
CA LEU A 654 -1.69 -27.38 34.14
C LEU A 654 -0.28 -27.68 33.63
N GLU A 655 0.26 -26.70 32.90
CA GLU A 655 1.65 -26.67 32.43
C GLU A 655 2.45 -25.69 33.29
N VAL A 656 3.71 -25.99 33.55
CA VAL A 656 4.60 -25.09 34.31
C VAL A 656 5.40 -24.24 33.37
N HIS A 657 5.30 -22.94 33.54
CA HIS A 657 5.90 -21.89 32.72
C HIS A 657 6.99 -21.16 33.47
N HIS A 658 8.11 -20.83 32.80
CA HIS A 658 9.16 -19.96 33.34
C HIS A 658 8.78 -18.50 33.15
N ILE A 659 8.64 -17.75 34.24
CA ILE A 659 8.32 -16.31 34.21
C ILE A 659 9.39 -15.53 33.47
N ILE A 660 10.65 -15.76 33.83
CA ILE A 660 11.82 -15.36 33.06
C ILE A 660 12.25 -16.59 32.23
N PRO A 661 12.35 -16.48 30.89
CA PRO A 661 12.65 -17.62 30.04
C PRO A 661 13.91 -18.37 30.46
N PHE A 662 13.82 -19.71 30.42
CA PHE A 662 14.91 -20.63 30.78
C PHE A 662 16.26 -20.26 30.15
N ARG A 663 16.24 -19.89 28.88
CA ARG A 663 17.43 -19.53 28.09
C ARG A 663 18.08 -18.19 28.46
N ARG A 664 17.52 -17.44 29.41
CA ARG A 664 18.14 -16.21 29.92
C ARG A 664 19.10 -16.47 31.08
N PHE A 665 19.20 -17.73 31.50
CA PHE A 665 20.08 -18.16 32.57
C PHE A 665 21.19 -19.03 32.00
N ASP A 666 22.40 -18.80 32.46
CA ASP A 666 23.57 -19.64 32.15
C ASP A 666 23.53 -20.97 32.92
N ASP A 667 22.86 -21.01 34.08
CA ASP A 667 22.70 -22.18 34.92
C ASP A 667 21.26 -22.65 34.93
N PRO A 668 21.00 -23.93 34.51
CA PRO A 668 19.66 -24.55 34.58
C PRO A 668 19.05 -24.52 35.97
N ASP A 669 19.83 -24.61 37.02
CA ASP A 669 19.31 -24.59 38.39
C ASP A 669 18.79 -23.22 38.81
N GLU A 670 19.44 -22.13 38.35
CA GLU A 670 18.93 -20.77 38.54
C GLU A 670 17.65 -20.53 37.73
N ALA A 671 17.59 -21.03 36.50
CA ALA A 671 16.37 -20.94 35.69
C ALA A 671 15.20 -21.64 36.35
N ASN A 672 15.45 -22.81 36.93
CA ASN A 672 14.46 -23.67 37.60
C ASN A 672 14.14 -23.24 39.04
N ASP A 673 14.55 -22.07 39.48
CA ASP A 673 14.13 -21.55 40.78
C ASP A 673 12.60 -21.56 40.88
N PRO A 674 12.03 -22.12 41.96
CA PRO A 674 10.57 -22.14 42.14
C PRO A 674 9.90 -20.76 42.01
N ASP A 675 10.57 -19.68 42.36
CA ASP A 675 10.04 -18.31 42.23
C ASP A 675 10.00 -17.84 40.77
N ASN A 676 10.76 -18.46 39.89
CA ASN A 676 10.71 -18.23 38.45
C ASN A 676 9.67 -19.10 37.72
N LEU A 677 8.95 -19.96 38.42
CA LEU A 677 8.02 -20.93 37.84
C LEU A 677 6.58 -20.64 38.25
N VAL A 678 5.64 -20.88 37.32
CA VAL A 678 4.20 -20.69 37.57
C VAL A 678 3.39 -21.77 36.85
N ALA A 679 2.31 -22.26 37.48
CA ALA A 679 1.42 -23.22 36.84
C ALA A 679 0.27 -22.52 36.12
N LEU A 680 0.13 -22.78 34.82
CA LEU A 680 -0.89 -22.19 33.95
C LEU A 680 -1.69 -23.26 33.23
N CYS A 681 -2.98 -23.04 32.96
CA CYS A 681 -3.72 -23.91 32.06
C CYS A 681 -3.16 -23.75 30.61
N PRO A 682 -3.41 -24.72 29.70
CA PRO A 682 -2.87 -24.67 28.33
C PRO A 682 -3.17 -23.36 27.61
N ARG A 683 -4.34 -22.77 27.82
CA ARG A 683 -4.70 -21.45 27.24
C ARG A 683 -3.82 -20.33 27.79
N CYS A 684 -3.67 -20.24 29.12
CA CYS A 684 -2.85 -19.20 29.75
C CYS A 684 -1.35 -19.43 29.53
N HIS A 685 -0.92 -20.69 29.47
CA HIS A 685 0.46 -21.06 29.12
C HIS A 685 0.80 -20.61 27.70
N LYS A 686 -0.06 -20.92 26.75
CA LYS A 686 0.08 -20.48 25.36
C LYS A 686 0.13 -18.95 25.26
N LEU A 687 -0.71 -18.22 26.00
CA LEU A 687 -0.67 -16.77 26.10
C LEU A 687 0.63 -16.24 26.73
N ALA A 688 1.18 -16.93 27.73
CA ALA A 688 2.43 -16.57 28.37
C ALA A 688 3.63 -16.86 27.45
N GLU A 689 3.62 -17.98 26.72
CA GLU A 689 4.65 -18.29 25.70
C GLU A 689 4.65 -17.28 24.54
N THR A 690 3.48 -16.77 24.15
CA THR A 690 3.40 -15.71 23.13
C THR A 690 3.97 -14.38 23.58
N ARG A 691 4.07 -14.14 24.90
CA ARG A 691 4.77 -12.98 25.47
C ARG A 691 6.29 -13.12 25.44
N VAL A 692 6.77 -14.36 25.49
CA VAL A 692 8.15 -14.72 25.19
C VAL A 692 8.20 -14.92 23.68
N HIS A 693 8.41 -13.87 22.90
CA HIS A 693 8.67 -13.99 21.47
C HIS A 693 9.63 -15.15 21.23
N ILE A 694 9.30 -16.00 20.23
CA ILE A 694 10.19 -17.08 19.81
C ILE A 694 11.49 -16.43 19.37
N GLN A 695 12.43 -16.37 20.29
CA GLN A 695 13.73 -15.75 20.10
C GLN A 695 14.57 -16.72 19.29
N SER A 696 14.46 -16.71 17.97
CA SER A 696 15.10 -17.67 17.09
C SER A 696 15.48 -17.06 15.77
N GLY A 697 16.38 -17.73 15.06
CA GLY A 697 16.72 -17.40 13.70
C GLY A 697 15.57 -17.50 12.72
N LEU A 698 14.53 -18.34 13.01
CA LEU A 698 13.30 -18.38 12.22
C LEU A 698 12.53 -17.05 12.29
N ALA A 699 12.34 -16.52 13.50
CA ALA A 699 11.66 -15.23 13.70
C ALA A 699 12.49 -14.08 13.10
N ALA A 700 13.81 -14.12 13.30
CA ALA A 700 14.75 -13.19 12.70
C ALA A 700 14.69 -13.18 11.16
N LEU A 701 14.62 -14.37 10.55
CA LEU A 701 14.52 -14.50 9.11
C LEU A 701 13.13 -14.10 8.60
N ALA A 702 12.05 -14.41 9.33
CA ALA A 702 10.71 -13.93 9.00
C ALA A 702 10.64 -12.38 9.00
N TYR A 703 11.22 -11.74 10.01
CA TYR A 703 11.34 -10.29 10.07
C TYR A 703 12.08 -9.73 8.85
N LEU A 704 13.25 -10.29 8.53
CA LEU A 704 14.07 -9.84 7.41
C LEU A 704 13.35 -9.99 6.07
N LEU A 705 12.81 -11.18 5.78
CA LEU A 705 12.09 -11.46 4.53
C LEU A 705 10.83 -10.60 4.39
N GLY A 706 10.06 -10.45 5.47
CA GLY A 706 8.86 -9.62 5.46
C GLY A 706 9.13 -8.14 5.22
N ASN A 707 10.26 -7.62 5.75
CA ASN A 707 10.66 -6.23 5.49
C ASN A 707 11.25 -6.01 4.10
N LEU A 708 11.86 -7.03 3.48
CA LEU A 708 12.39 -6.92 2.12
C LEU A 708 11.34 -7.22 1.04
N ALA A 709 10.32 -8.00 1.34
CA ALA A 709 9.29 -8.40 0.38
C ALA A 709 8.62 -7.21 -0.35
N PRO A 710 8.28 -6.08 0.30
CA PRO A 710 7.71 -4.92 -0.39
C PRO A 710 8.58 -4.33 -1.50
N PHE A 711 9.88 -4.61 -1.49
CA PHE A 711 10.80 -4.18 -2.54
C PHE A 711 10.58 -4.92 -3.87
N PHE A 712 10.10 -6.16 -3.82
CA PHE A 712 9.86 -7.00 -4.99
C PHE A 712 8.43 -6.93 -5.49
N VAL A 713 7.47 -6.72 -4.57
CA VAL A 713 6.05 -6.57 -4.87
C VAL A 713 5.60 -5.19 -4.41
N MET A 714 5.00 -4.43 -5.31
CA MET A 714 4.63 -3.03 -5.09
C MET A 714 3.46 -2.91 -4.09
N CYS A 715 3.75 -3.08 -2.80
CA CYS A 715 2.77 -3.03 -1.72
C CYS A 715 3.25 -2.18 -0.54
N ALA A 716 2.34 -1.85 0.36
CA ALA A 716 2.71 -1.28 1.65
C ALA A 716 3.11 -2.40 2.63
N PRO A 717 4.02 -2.15 3.59
CA PRO A 717 4.44 -3.19 4.54
C PRO A 717 3.27 -3.85 5.29
N GLN A 718 2.20 -3.12 5.55
CA GLN A 718 1.00 -3.65 6.21
C GLN A 718 0.13 -4.55 5.32
N ASP A 719 0.36 -4.58 4.00
CA ASP A 719 -0.38 -5.45 3.08
C ASP A 719 0.12 -6.90 3.15
N LEU A 720 1.27 -7.12 3.78
CA LEU A 720 1.85 -8.42 4.05
C LEU A 720 1.85 -8.72 5.55
N GLY A 721 1.57 -9.97 5.90
CA GLY A 721 1.78 -10.51 7.22
C GLY A 721 2.91 -11.54 7.22
N ILE A 722 3.59 -11.68 8.35
CA ILE A 722 4.67 -12.65 8.53
C ILE A 722 4.35 -13.59 9.67
N HIS A 723 4.81 -14.83 9.55
CA HIS A 723 4.69 -15.83 10.59
C HIS A 723 5.87 -16.80 10.54
N SER A 724 6.30 -17.25 11.70
CA SER A 724 7.30 -18.31 11.81
C SER A 724 6.94 -19.25 12.94
N GLU A 725 7.14 -20.54 12.72
CA GLU A 725 6.79 -21.57 13.70
C GLU A 725 7.74 -22.77 13.52
N ASP A 726 8.24 -23.33 14.63
CA ASP A 726 9.17 -24.46 14.63
C ASP A 726 8.49 -25.81 14.32
N LYS A 727 7.19 -25.89 14.55
CA LYS A 727 6.35 -27.09 14.32
C LYS A 727 5.02 -26.70 13.68
N SER A 728 5.10 -26.31 12.42
CA SER A 728 3.94 -25.74 11.77
C SER A 728 2.99 -26.79 11.15
N PRO A 729 1.66 -26.60 11.30
CA PRO A 729 0.67 -27.40 10.58
C PRO A 729 0.75 -27.19 9.06
N LEU A 730 1.33 -26.06 8.58
CA LEU A 730 1.52 -25.79 7.16
C LEU A 730 2.51 -26.77 6.48
N ALA A 731 3.35 -27.48 7.26
CA ALA A 731 4.38 -28.37 6.73
C ALA A 731 4.52 -29.67 7.56
N LEU A 732 3.40 -30.22 8.05
CA LEU A 732 3.36 -31.49 8.78
C LEU A 732 4.32 -31.52 9.98
N GLY A 733 4.47 -30.40 10.69
CA GLY A 733 5.32 -30.29 11.88
C GLY A 733 6.77 -29.90 11.61
N ASN A 734 7.14 -29.57 10.37
CA ASN A 734 8.44 -28.99 10.06
C ASN A 734 8.46 -27.48 10.37
N PRO A 735 9.65 -26.90 10.62
CA PRO A 735 9.81 -25.46 10.78
C PRO A 735 9.42 -24.70 9.53
N VAL A 736 8.72 -23.57 9.70
CA VAL A 736 8.17 -22.77 8.61
C VAL A 736 8.44 -21.28 8.82
N ILE A 737 8.70 -20.62 7.72
CA ILE A 737 8.66 -19.16 7.60
C ILE A 737 7.63 -18.83 6.54
N ALA A 738 6.58 -18.08 6.89
CA ALA A 738 5.48 -17.75 6.00
C ALA A 738 5.31 -16.24 5.84
N ILE A 739 4.99 -15.84 4.62
CA ILE A 739 4.54 -14.48 4.26
C ILE A 739 3.17 -14.64 3.61
N TYR A 740 2.17 -13.95 4.12
CA TYR A 740 0.80 -14.03 3.64
C TYR A 740 0.25 -12.66 3.26
N ASP A 741 -0.69 -12.65 2.34
CA ASP A 741 -1.42 -11.44 1.99
C ASP A 741 -2.30 -11.04 3.18
N ASN A 742 -2.08 -9.85 3.72
CA ASN A 742 -2.86 -9.35 4.86
C ASN A 742 -4.20 -8.74 4.41
N ILE A 743 -4.83 -9.37 3.44
CA ILE A 743 -6.05 -8.96 2.76
C ILE A 743 -6.93 -10.19 2.58
N PRO A 744 -8.24 -10.13 2.95
CA PRO A 744 -9.16 -11.23 2.74
C PRO A 744 -9.17 -11.71 1.28
N GLY A 745 -9.08 -13.02 1.09
CA GLY A 745 -9.00 -13.67 -0.23
C GLY A 745 -7.63 -13.58 -0.91
N GLY A 746 -6.72 -12.73 -0.42
CA GLY A 746 -5.43 -12.43 -1.06
C GLY A 746 -5.57 -11.56 -2.31
N ILE A 747 -4.48 -10.98 -2.77
CA ILE A 747 -4.38 -10.18 -4.01
C ILE A 747 -3.19 -10.58 -4.87
N GLY A 748 -2.59 -11.75 -4.59
CA GLY A 748 -1.51 -12.34 -5.36
C GLY A 748 -0.10 -11.90 -4.96
N LEU A 749 0.09 -11.15 -3.87
CA LEU A 749 1.41 -10.72 -3.41
C LEU A 749 2.27 -11.92 -3.02
N SER A 750 1.75 -12.82 -2.18
CA SER A 750 2.43 -14.06 -1.76
C SER A 750 2.67 -15.01 -2.93
N GLY A 751 1.74 -15.08 -3.90
CA GLY A 751 1.93 -15.84 -5.13
C GLY A 751 3.13 -15.34 -5.95
N LYS A 752 3.30 -14.03 -6.04
CA LYS A 752 4.45 -13.43 -6.72
C LYS A 752 5.75 -13.64 -5.95
N LEU A 753 5.72 -13.56 -4.62
CA LEU A 753 6.90 -13.86 -3.79
C LEU A 753 7.34 -15.33 -3.93
N TYR A 754 6.41 -16.26 -4.12
CA TYR A 754 6.73 -17.66 -4.44
C TYR A 754 7.56 -17.77 -5.74
N GLU A 755 7.23 -16.98 -6.78
CA GLU A 755 8.00 -16.95 -8.03
C GLU A 755 9.37 -16.28 -7.85
N LEU A 756 9.45 -15.25 -7.01
CA LEU A 756 10.67 -14.47 -6.74
C LEU A 756 11.52 -15.03 -5.58
N HIS A 757 11.25 -16.28 -5.15
CA HIS A 757 11.86 -16.96 -4.01
C HIS A 757 13.38 -16.74 -3.90
N ASN A 758 14.11 -17.07 -4.96
CA ASN A 758 15.59 -16.96 -4.96
C ASN A 758 16.06 -15.51 -4.83
N GLN A 759 15.41 -14.58 -5.53
CA GLN A 759 15.77 -13.15 -5.47
C GLN A 759 15.59 -12.61 -4.05
N LEU A 760 14.49 -12.98 -3.38
CA LEU A 760 14.23 -12.58 -2.00
C LEU A 760 15.26 -13.16 -1.03
N LEU A 761 15.66 -14.44 -1.19
CA LEU A 761 16.67 -15.06 -0.34
C LEU A 761 18.07 -14.46 -0.55
N TYR A 762 18.44 -14.17 -1.81
CA TYR A 762 19.72 -13.51 -2.11
C TYR A 762 19.78 -12.10 -1.52
N ALA A 763 18.72 -11.33 -1.60
CA ALA A 763 18.64 -10.02 -0.96
C ALA A 763 18.74 -10.12 0.57
N ALA A 764 18.12 -11.15 1.15
CA ALA A 764 18.17 -11.38 2.59
C ALA A 764 19.56 -11.72 3.10
N ILE A 765 20.27 -12.67 2.44
CA ILE A 765 21.62 -13.04 2.87
C ILE A 765 22.61 -11.88 2.71
N ASP A 766 22.50 -11.15 1.61
CA ASP A 766 23.33 -9.98 1.36
C ASP A 766 23.11 -8.89 2.42
N ARG A 767 21.83 -8.60 2.73
CA ARG A 767 21.48 -7.60 3.76
C ARG A 767 22.00 -7.97 5.15
N VAL A 768 21.86 -9.24 5.57
CA VAL A 768 22.27 -9.66 6.92
C VAL A 768 23.79 -9.76 7.05
N GLN A 769 24.49 -10.21 6.02
CA GLN A 769 25.95 -10.29 6.01
C GLN A 769 26.61 -8.91 5.95
N GLY A 770 26.02 -7.98 5.19
CA GLY A 770 26.50 -6.60 5.11
C GLY A 770 26.22 -5.75 6.36
N CYS A 771 25.53 -6.27 7.37
CA CYS A 771 25.26 -5.55 8.61
C CYS A 771 26.37 -5.74 9.63
N SER A 772 26.91 -4.64 10.15
CA SER A 772 28.04 -4.64 11.11
C SER A 772 27.65 -4.95 12.56
N CYS A 773 26.37 -5.07 12.89
CA CYS A 773 25.94 -5.44 14.25
C CYS A 773 26.36 -6.88 14.59
N GLU A 774 26.58 -7.16 15.86
CA GLU A 774 26.99 -8.50 16.32
C GLU A 774 25.81 -9.48 16.38
N ASN A 775 24.75 -9.16 17.09
CA ASN A 775 23.68 -10.10 17.46
C ASN A 775 22.36 -9.88 16.74
N GLY A 776 22.25 -8.83 15.93
CA GLY A 776 21.04 -8.42 15.26
C GLY A 776 20.63 -6.99 15.63
N CYS A 777 19.95 -6.32 14.72
CA CYS A 777 19.49 -4.95 14.90
C CYS A 777 18.28 -4.66 14.00
N PRO A 778 17.57 -3.54 14.20
CA PRO A 778 16.44 -3.18 13.35
C PRO A 778 16.76 -3.13 11.85
N SER A 779 18.04 -2.92 11.49
CA SER A 779 18.49 -2.82 10.10
C SER A 779 18.71 -4.17 9.39
N CYS A 780 18.60 -5.29 10.08
CA CYS A 780 18.79 -6.62 9.50
C CYS A 780 17.71 -7.60 10.01
N VAL A 781 17.99 -8.35 11.06
CA VAL A 781 17.11 -9.44 11.55
C VAL A 781 16.18 -9.01 12.69
N GLY A 782 16.09 -7.73 12.98
CA GLY A 782 15.35 -7.20 14.13
C GLY A 782 16.21 -7.06 15.39
N PRO A 783 15.72 -6.30 16.38
CA PRO A 783 16.47 -6.05 17.62
C PRO A 783 16.57 -7.31 18.48
N VAL A 784 17.69 -7.44 19.19
CA VAL A 784 17.96 -8.58 20.11
C VAL A 784 16.86 -8.75 21.17
N ALA A 785 16.25 -7.65 21.62
CA ALA A 785 15.15 -7.70 22.57
C ALA A 785 13.91 -8.46 22.03
N GLU A 786 13.75 -8.53 20.72
CA GLU A 786 12.65 -9.23 20.05
C GLU A 786 13.04 -10.64 19.60
N ASN A 787 14.23 -10.80 18.99
CA ASN A 787 14.63 -12.04 18.32
C ASN A 787 15.70 -12.85 19.09
N GLY A 788 16.27 -12.33 20.16
CA GLY A 788 17.19 -13.02 21.04
C GLY A 788 18.67 -12.95 20.62
N LEU A 789 19.54 -13.34 21.54
CA LEU A 789 20.97 -13.50 21.27
C LEU A 789 21.20 -14.69 20.31
N GLY A 790 22.13 -14.53 19.34
CA GLY A 790 22.45 -15.59 18.39
C GLY A 790 21.48 -15.70 17.19
N ALA A 791 20.33 -15.02 17.22
CA ALA A 791 19.34 -15.10 16.14
C ALA A 791 19.89 -14.68 14.76
N LYS A 792 20.84 -13.76 14.73
CA LYS A 792 21.51 -13.34 13.48
C LYS A 792 22.35 -14.47 12.87
N GLU A 793 23.15 -15.16 13.69
CA GLU A 793 24.00 -16.28 13.25
C GLU A 793 23.15 -17.46 12.77
N GLU A 794 22.09 -17.79 13.51
CA GLU A 794 21.13 -18.84 13.13
C GLU A 794 20.42 -18.47 11.81
N ALA A 795 19.94 -17.22 11.64
CA ALA A 795 19.33 -16.76 10.39
C ALA A 795 20.28 -16.86 9.20
N ILE A 796 21.56 -16.50 9.38
CA ILE A 796 22.62 -16.67 8.36
C ILE A 796 22.82 -18.14 8.01
N ALA A 797 22.85 -19.03 9.02
CA ALA A 797 23.02 -20.46 8.80
C ALA A 797 21.84 -21.05 8.02
N ILE A 798 20.60 -20.68 8.37
CA ILE A 798 19.39 -21.07 7.65
C ILE A 798 19.46 -20.59 6.19
N LEU A 799 19.76 -19.31 5.95
CA LEU A 799 19.86 -18.75 4.61
C LEU A 799 20.92 -19.45 3.75
N LYS A 800 22.09 -19.75 4.31
CA LYS A 800 23.14 -20.49 3.59
C LYS A 800 22.66 -21.87 3.14
N GLU A 801 21.95 -22.60 3.99
CA GLU A 801 21.40 -23.90 3.63
C GLU A 801 20.26 -23.80 2.59
N LEU A 802 19.50 -22.69 2.56
CA LEU A 802 18.43 -22.47 1.58
C LEU A 802 18.94 -21.99 0.20
N ILE A 803 20.17 -21.42 0.14
CA ILE A 803 20.75 -20.87 -1.10
C ILE A 803 21.79 -21.82 -1.72
N SER A 804 22.45 -22.67 -0.91
CA SER A 804 23.50 -23.61 -1.35
C SER A 804 22.92 -24.72 -2.23
#